data_bdaec024ade17110b1965475e329fa8d
#
_entry.id   bdaec024ade17110b1965475e329fa8d
#
_cell.length_a   1.000
_cell.length_b   1.000
_cell.length_c   1.000
_cell.angle_alpha   90.00
_cell.angle_beta   90.00
_cell.angle_gamma   90.00
#
_symmetry.space_group_name_H-M   'P 1'
#
loop_
_entity.id
_entity.type
_entity.pdbx_description
1 polymer ?
#
loop_
_entity_poly.entity_id
_entity_poly.type
_entity_poly.pdbx_seq_one_letter_code
_entity_poly.pdbx_strand_id
1 'polypeptide(L)'
;MSNLQEYIKKNYQKGIAECSNEELYIALLNYTKLASAQKSVNTGKKKLYYISAEFLIGKLLSNNLINLGLYDNVKKELADAGKDLIEVEEVELEPSLGNGGLGRLAACFLDSIATLGLNGDGVGLNYHFGLFQQVLKNNEQTTVPNFWLTEQNWLVKSSRSYQVPFANFTLTSTLYDIDVPGYKTATKNRLRLFDLDSVDASIIEDGIDFDKTDIARNLTLFLYPDDSNKQGELLRIFQQYFMVSNGAQLILDEAIEKGSNLHDLADYAVVQINDTHPSMVIPELIRLLTARGIELDEAISIVRNMTAYTNHTILAEALEKWPLEFLEEVVPHLVPIIKELDKRVKAEYADPAVQIIDEHNRVHMAHMDIHYGYSVNGVAALHTEILKNSELKAFYDIYPEKFNNETNGITFRRWLMHANPRLSNYIDSLIGRDWHHDASKLEDLLDFSDKADVKAELEKIKAHNKRKLARHLKEHQGVEINPNSIFDIQIKRLHEYKRQQMNALYVIHKYLDIKAGNIPARPITVFFGGKAAPAYTIAQDIIHLILCLSEVIANDPEVSPYLQVVMVENYNVTAASFLIAAGDISEQISLASKEASGTGNMKFMLNGALTLGTMDGANVEIAELVGQDNIYIFGEDSETVIDLYAKEAYKSSDFYAREAIKPLVDFIVSDTVLAVGKKERLERLYNELIHKDWFMTLLDLEDYIKTKECMFKDYEDRDVWLEKVLINIAKAGFFSADRTIAQYNDEIWHLNA
;
A
#
# COMPACT_ATOMS: atom_id res chain seq x y z
N MET A 1 15.69 31.13 -5.73
CA MET A 1 16.48 30.13 -6.44
C MET A 1 16.70 30.56 -7.87
N SER A 2 17.88 30.35 -8.50
CA SER A 2 18.04 30.53 -9.95
C SER A 2 17.07 29.66 -10.72
N ASN A 3 16.67 30.02 -11.94
CA ASN A 3 15.87 29.14 -12.78
C ASN A 3 16.68 27.89 -13.19
N LEU A 4 16.03 26.87 -13.72
CA LEU A 4 16.67 25.61 -14.07
C LEU A 4 17.79 25.79 -15.11
N GLN A 5 17.57 26.64 -16.10
CA GLN A 5 18.56 26.93 -17.14
C GLN A 5 19.85 27.53 -16.59
N GLU A 6 19.74 28.50 -15.67
CA GLU A 6 20.92 29.09 -14.99
C GLU A 6 21.63 28.05 -14.12
N TYR A 7 20.87 27.21 -13.41
CA TYR A 7 21.40 26.15 -12.58
C TYR A 7 22.21 25.13 -13.41
N ILE A 8 21.67 24.65 -14.53
CA ILE A 8 22.33 23.69 -15.42
C ILE A 8 23.57 24.33 -16.04
N LYS A 9 23.47 25.58 -16.57
CA LYS A 9 24.62 26.28 -17.14
C LYS A 9 25.76 26.45 -16.15
N LYS A 10 25.44 26.77 -14.89
CA LYS A 10 26.45 26.98 -13.84
C LYS A 10 27.12 25.66 -13.42
N ASN A 11 26.37 24.57 -13.25
CA ASN A 11 26.88 23.35 -12.64
C ASN A 11 27.37 22.31 -13.65
N TYR A 12 26.83 22.36 -14.89
CA TYR A 12 27.13 21.36 -15.94
C TYR A 12 27.80 21.98 -17.18
N GLN A 13 27.92 23.30 -17.25
CA GLN A 13 28.53 24.08 -18.36
C GLN A 13 27.86 23.77 -19.72
N LYS A 14 26.60 23.39 -19.73
CA LYS A 14 25.76 23.04 -20.88
C LYS A 14 24.45 23.83 -20.86
N GLY A 15 23.79 23.94 -22.03
CA GLY A 15 22.38 24.32 -22.11
C GLY A 15 21.46 23.12 -21.91
N ILE A 16 20.19 23.35 -21.56
CA ILE A 16 19.21 22.26 -21.39
C ILE A 16 19.12 21.39 -22.64
N ALA A 17 19.09 22.02 -23.84
CA ALA A 17 18.98 21.30 -25.11
C ALA A 17 20.17 20.38 -25.40
N GLU A 18 21.34 20.67 -24.83
CA GLU A 18 22.59 19.94 -25.04
C GLU A 18 22.75 18.72 -24.11
N CYS A 19 21.90 18.62 -23.09
CA CYS A 19 21.94 17.54 -22.11
C CYS A 19 21.18 16.31 -22.61
N SER A 20 21.66 15.10 -22.25
CA SER A 20 20.88 13.87 -22.36
C SER A 20 19.77 13.82 -21.30
N ASN A 21 18.81 12.90 -21.44
CA ASN A 21 17.77 12.74 -20.41
C ASN A 21 18.36 12.28 -19.07
N GLU A 22 19.42 11.48 -19.06
CA GLU A 22 20.16 11.07 -17.86
C GLU A 22 20.84 12.24 -17.17
N GLU A 23 21.52 13.11 -17.93
CA GLU A 23 22.14 14.33 -17.42
C GLU A 23 21.09 15.29 -16.86
N LEU A 24 19.93 15.43 -17.54
CA LEU A 24 18.82 16.26 -17.08
C LEU A 24 18.20 15.69 -15.80
N TYR A 25 18.03 14.38 -15.70
CA TYR A 25 17.51 13.75 -14.48
C TYR A 25 18.42 14.03 -13.28
N ILE A 26 19.73 13.80 -13.42
CA ILE A 26 20.71 14.08 -12.35
C ILE A 26 20.70 15.57 -11.97
N ALA A 27 20.64 16.46 -12.95
CA ALA A 27 20.55 17.89 -12.71
C ALA A 27 19.27 18.27 -11.96
N LEU A 28 18.11 17.73 -12.37
CA LEU A 28 16.82 17.95 -11.73
C LEU A 28 16.74 17.35 -10.33
N LEU A 29 17.28 16.16 -10.12
CA LEU A 29 17.41 15.54 -8.80
C LEU A 29 18.15 16.48 -7.84
N ASN A 30 19.34 16.96 -8.22
CA ASN A 30 20.15 17.85 -7.41
C ASN A 30 19.50 19.22 -7.22
N TYR A 31 18.88 19.78 -8.26
CA TYR A 31 18.13 21.03 -8.20
C TYR A 31 16.96 20.93 -7.21
N THR A 32 16.22 19.84 -7.26
CA THR A 32 15.07 19.57 -6.38
C THR A 32 15.50 19.35 -4.93
N LYS A 33 16.59 18.58 -4.71
CA LYS A 33 17.20 18.41 -3.37
C LYS A 33 17.65 19.74 -2.79
N LEU A 34 18.29 20.58 -3.59
CA LEU A 34 18.73 21.92 -3.17
C LEU A 34 17.54 22.82 -2.81
N ALA A 35 16.47 22.79 -3.60
CA ALA A 35 15.24 23.53 -3.30
C ALA A 35 14.59 23.07 -1.99
N SER A 36 14.54 21.75 -1.77
CA SER A 36 14.02 21.18 -0.53
C SER A 36 14.92 21.53 0.68
N ALA A 37 16.24 21.49 0.51
CA ALA A 37 17.19 21.84 1.56
C ALA A 37 17.03 23.26 2.10
N GLN A 38 16.52 24.19 1.27
CA GLN A 38 16.24 25.58 1.69
C GLN A 38 14.99 25.71 2.57
N LYS A 39 14.13 24.70 2.65
CA LYS A 39 12.95 24.72 3.51
C LYS A 39 13.32 24.38 4.95
N SER A 40 12.66 25.06 5.88
CA SER A 40 12.77 24.76 7.31
C SER A 40 12.10 23.43 7.64
N VAL A 41 12.64 22.67 8.58
CA VAL A 41 11.95 21.50 9.14
C VAL A 41 10.80 21.98 10.03
N ASN A 42 9.65 21.32 9.95
CA ASN A 42 8.55 21.60 10.88
C ASN A 42 9.02 21.40 12.32
N THR A 43 8.62 22.30 13.19
CA THR A 43 9.05 22.32 14.60
C THR A 43 7.84 22.39 15.52
N GLY A 44 8.03 21.93 16.74
CA GLY A 44 7.05 21.95 17.83
C GLY A 44 7.66 21.32 19.06
N LYS A 45 7.07 21.51 20.26
CA LYS A 45 7.55 20.80 21.46
C LYS A 45 7.43 19.28 21.25
N LYS A 46 6.23 18.83 20.87
CA LYS A 46 5.91 17.41 20.62
C LYS A 46 6.20 17.07 19.15
N LYS A 47 6.77 15.88 18.94
CA LYS A 47 7.08 15.35 17.60
C LYS A 47 6.49 13.96 17.42
N LEU A 48 5.90 13.73 16.26
CA LEU A 48 5.45 12.41 15.80
C LEU A 48 6.61 11.63 15.20
N TYR A 49 6.72 10.37 15.60
CA TYR A 49 7.55 9.36 14.96
C TYR A 49 6.64 8.26 14.41
N TYR A 50 6.42 8.29 13.09
CA TYR A 50 5.61 7.31 12.39
C TYR A 50 6.51 6.14 11.98
N ILE A 51 6.48 5.05 12.78
CA ILE A 51 7.36 3.90 12.58
C ILE A 51 6.63 2.86 11.74
N SER A 52 7.22 2.51 10.59
CA SER A 52 6.64 1.55 9.66
C SER A 52 7.72 0.70 9.01
N ALA A 53 7.43 -0.59 8.81
CA ALA A 53 8.30 -1.49 8.05
C ALA A 53 8.40 -1.09 6.57
N GLU A 54 7.42 -0.37 6.05
CA GLU A 54 7.30 -0.03 4.64
C GLU A 54 7.02 1.46 4.43
N PHE A 55 7.67 2.02 3.39
CA PHE A 55 7.34 3.34 2.84
C PHE A 55 7.41 3.27 1.31
N LEU A 56 6.28 2.99 0.66
CA LEU A 56 6.21 2.88 -0.80
C LEU A 56 6.08 4.28 -1.43
N ILE A 57 7.18 5.02 -1.44
CA ILE A 57 7.21 6.43 -1.83
C ILE A 57 7.07 6.67 -3.33
N GLY A 58 7.41 5.69 -4.17
CA GLY A 58 7.39 5.85 -5.62
C GLY A 58 8.48 6.80 -6.14
N LYS A 59 8.47 7.10 -7.44
CA LYS A 59 9.34 8.14 -8.00
C LYS A 59 9.06 9.49 -7.35
N LEU A 60 10.09 10.25 -7.04
CA LEU A 60 9.97 11.47 -6.27
C LEU A 60 10.14 12.77 -7.09
N LEU A 61 10.73 12.71 -8.28
CA LEU A 61 11.05 13.94 -9.03
C LEU A 61 9.83 14.83 -9.24
N SER A 62 8.84 14.37 -9.99
CA SER A 62 7.64 15.19 -10.26
C SER A 62 6.81 15.43 -8.99
N ASN A 63 6.73 14.44 -8.08
CA ASN A 63 6.03 14.63 -6.80
C ASN A 63 6.62 15.81 -5.99
N ASN A 64 7.94 15.85 -5.87
CA ASN A 64 8.62 16.89 -5.13
C ASN A 64 8.57 18.24 -5.87
N LEU A 65 8.68 18.26 -7.21
CA LEU A 65 8.50 19.48 -7.99
C LEU A 65 7.09 20.08 -7.81
N ILE A 66 6.05 19.23 -7.75
CA ILE A 66 4.67 19.67 -7.46
C ILE A 66 4.59 20.27 -6.05
N ASN A 67 5.11 19.59 -5.04
CA ASN A 67 5.06 20.05 -3.66
C ASN A 67 5.89 21.34 -3.45
N LEU A 68 7.00 21.47 -4.15
CA LEU A 68 7.83 22.67 -4.12
C LEU A 68 7.24 23.84 -4.94
N GLY A 69 6.19 23.60 -5.74
CA GLY A 69 5.60 24.60 -6.63
C GLY A 69 6.47 24.93 -7.84
N LEU A 70 7.39 24.02 -8.22
CA LEU A 70 8.36 24.21 -9.32
C LEU A 70 7.95 23.46 -10.61
N TYR A 71 6.97 22.56 -10.55
CA TYR A 71 6.64 21.64 -11.63
C TYR A 71 6.34 22.35 -12.95
N ASP A 72 5.45 23.32 -12.96
CA ASP A 72 5.04 24.01 -14.18
C ASP A 72 6.18 24.80 -14.83
N ASN A 73 7.01 25.46 -14.01
CA ASN A 73 8.17 26.21 -14.49
C ASN A 73 9.23 25.28 -15.10
N VAL A 74 9.57 24.18 -14.40
CA VAL A 74 10.53 23.19 -14.88
C VAL A 74 10.05 22.57 -16.18
N LYS A 75 8.79 22.15 -16.23
CA LYS A 75 8.16 21.57 -17.43
C LYS A 75 8.24 22.55 -18.62
N LYS A 76 7.95 23.82 -18.38
CA LYS A 76 8.02 24.86 -19.42
C LYS A 76 9.46 25.08 -19.89
N GLU A 77 10.45 25.22 -18.99
CA GLU A 77 11.85 25.43 -19.37
C GLU A 77 12.41 24.27 -20.18
N LEU A 78 12.03 23.01 -19.85
CA LEU A 78 12.38 21.83 -20.61
C LEU A 78 11.75 21.86 -22.01
N ALA A 79 10.43 22.15 -22.08
CA ALA A 79 9.70 22.19 -23.34
C ALA A 79 10.23 23.30 -24.29
N ASP A 80 10.55 24.48 -23.74
CA ASP A 80 11.17 25.59 -24.49
C ASP A 80 12.54 25.20 -25.09
N ALA A 81 13.23 24.23 -24.47
CA ALA A 81 14.50 23.67 -24.96
C ALA A 81 14.34 22.36 -25.79
N GLY A 82 13.10 21.98 -26.12
CA GLY A 82 12.79 20.78 -26.90
C GLY A 82 12.94 19.47 -26.12
N LYS A 83 12.79 19.49 -24.79
CA LYS A 83 12.85 18.33 -23.90
C LYS A 83 11.50 18.08 -23.25
N ASP A 84 11.19 16.83 -22.92
CA ASP A 84 9.98 16.45 -22.21
C ASP A 84 10.32 15.98 -20.78
N LEU A 85 9.67 16.59 -19.77
CA LEU A 85 9.84 16.20 -18.37
C LEU A 85 9.46 14.73 -18.12
N ILE A 86 8.46 14.22 -18.84
CA ILE A 86 8.02 12.82 -18.72
C ILE A 86 9.15 11.88 -19.15
N GLU A 87 9.80 12.16 -20.28
CA GLU A 87 10.93 11.37 -20.76
C GLU A 87 12.14 11.43 -19.81
N VAL A 88 12.36 12.59 -19.19
CA VAL A 88 13.43 12.74 -18.18
C VAL A 88 13.09 11.96 -16.91
N GLU A 89 11.83 11.95 -16.49
CA GLU A 89 11.36 11.19 -15.31
C GLU A 89 11.43 9.66 -15.51
N GLU A 90 11.39 9.18 -16.77
CA GLU A 90 11.59 7.75 -17.07
C GLU A 90 12.96 7.23 -16.62
N VAL A 91 13.98 8.08 -16.55
CA VAL A 91 15.32 7.73 -16.06
C VAL A 91 15.35 7.41 -14.59
N GLU A 92 14.43 7.98 -13.79
CA GLU A 92 14.36 7.74 -12.36
C GLU A 92 14.01 6.27 -12.06
N LEU A 93 14.87 5.60 -11.31
CA LEU A 93 14.55 4.29 -10.75
C LEU A 93 13.62 4.46 -9.54
N GLU A 94 12.49 3.76 -9.56
CA GLU A 94 11.53 3.83 -8.48
C GLU A 94 12.11 3.25 -7.19
N PRO A 95 12.17 4.00 -6.07
CA PRO A 95 12.61 3.48 -4.79
C PRO A 95 11.76 2.30 -4.34
N SER A 96 12.41 1.23 -3.92
CA SER A 96 11.77 -0.02 -3.50
C SER A 96 11.84 -0.20 -1.98
N LEU A 97 11.04 0.58 -1.26
CA LEU A 97 10.99 0.63 0.22
C LEU A 97 9.67 0.14 0.79
N GLY A 98 8.84 -0.47 -0.03
CA GLY A 98 7.52 -0.98 0.37
C GLY A 98 6.90 -1.87 -0.71
N ASN A 99 5.75 -2.46 -0.41
CA ASN A 99 5.12 -3.44 -1.32
C ASN A 99 3.68 -3.13 -1.67
N GLY A 100 2.89 -2.59 -0.80
CA GLY A 100 1.45 -2.54 -1.04
C GLY A 100 0.75 -1.42 -0.33
N GLY A 101 -0.50 -1.68 0.08
CA GLY A 101 -1.37 -0.69 0.72
C GLY A 101 -0.76 -0.04 1.95
N LEU A 102 -0.15 -0.84 2.83
CA LEU A 102 0.49 -0.36 4.06
C LEU A 102 1.60 0.67 3.76
N GLY A 103 2.53 0.31 2.86
CA GLY A 103 3.66 1.18 2.52
C GLY A 103 3.25 2.43 1.75
N ARG A 104 2.26 2.31 0.83
CA ARG A 104 1.77 3.48 0.10
C ARG A 104 0.96 4.42 1.01
N LEU A 105 0.19 3.88 1.94
CA LEU A 105 -0.50 4.68 2.94
C LEU A 105 0.49 5.50 3.78
N ALA A 106 1.55 4.85 4.29
CA ALA A 106 2.60 5.53 5.05
C ALA A 106 3.22 6.69 4.24
N ALA A 107 3.49 6.50 2.96
CA ALA A 107 3.99 7.55 2.07
C ALA A 107 2.99 8.71 1.87
N CYS A 108 1.69 8.41 1.71
CA CYS A 108 0.64 9.43 1.65
C CYS A 108 0.55 10.23 2.95
N PHE A 109 0.69 9.55 4.08
CA PHE A 109 0.64 10.20 5.40
C PHE A 109 1.82 11.13 5.61
N LEU A 110 3.04 10.74 5.24
CA LEU A 110 4.19 11.64 5.32
C LEU A 110 4.00 12.91 4.51
N ASP A 111 3.47 12.80 3.29
CA ASP A 111 3.15 13.95 2.44
C ASP A 111 2.14 14.90 3.12
N SER A 112 1.08 14.35 3.71
CA SER A 112 0.05 15.12 4.40
C SER A 112 0.53 15.71 5.72
N ILE A 113 1.32 14.98 6.52
CA ILE A 113 1.93 15.49 7.76
C ILE A 113 2.79 16.74 7.45
N ALA A 114 3.62 16.67 6.40
CA ALA A 114 4.44 17.80 5.97
C ALA A 114 3.59 18.95 5.43
N THR A 115 2.54 18.66 4.65
CA THR A 115 1.66 19.66 4.04
C THR A 115 0.85 20.42 5.08
N LEU A 116 0.40 19.76 6.13
CA LEU A 116 -0.33 20.38 7.25
C LEU A 116 0.59 21.08 8.26
N GLY A 117 1.90 21.12 8.02
CA GLY A 117 2.85 21.80 8.90
C GLY A 117 3.10 21.08 10.24
N LEU A 118 2.71 19.83 10.36
CA LEU A 118 2.85 19.06 11.59
C LEU A 118 4.29 18.55 11.76
N ASN A 119 4.80 18.62 12.98
CA ASN A 119 6.14 18.15 13.34
C ASN A 119 6.17 16.62 13.43
N GLY A 120 6.52 15.93 12.35
CA GLY A 120 6.52 14.47 12.32
C GLY A 120 7.41 13.88 11.23
N ASP A 121 8.17 12.85 11.59
CA ASP A 121 9.02 12.09 10.67
C ASP A 121 8.54 10.65 10.52
N GLY A 122 8.80 10.06 9.34
CA GLY A 122 8.72 8.62 9.15
C GLY A 122 10.04 7.96 9.62
N VAL A 123 9.94 6.75 10.18
CA VAL A 123 11.10 5.96 10.61
C VAL A 123 10.97 4.53 10.06
N GLY A 124 12.00 4.07 9.37
CA GLY A 124 12.04 2.73 8.77
C GLY A 124 13.45 2.29 8.41
N LEU A 125 13.56 1.31 7.53
CA LEU A 125 14.82 0.75 7.05
C LEU A 125 15.07 1.09 5.58
N ASN A 126 16.34 1.24 5.21
CA ASN A 126 16.77 1.44 3.83
C ASN A 126 17.06 0.08 3.18
N TYR A 127 16.06 -0.52 2.56
CA TYR A 127 16.24 -1.80 1.86
C TYR A 127 16.96 -1.58 0.53
N HIS A 128 18.03 -2.34 0.28
CA HIS A 128 18.85 -2.20 -0.93
C HIS A 128 18.11 -2.68 -2.19
N PHE A 129 17.26 -3.70 -2.05
CA PHE A 129 16.46 -4.27 -3.14
C PHE A 129 14.95 -4.21 -2.86
N GLY A 130 14.55 -3.69 -1.71
CA GLY A 130 13.17 -3.61 -1.27
C GLY A 130 12.48 -4.96 -1.22
N LEU A 131 11.28 -5.05 -1.82
CA LEU A 131 10.69 -6.35 -2.16
C LEU A 131 11.55 -6.93 -3.31
N PHE A 132 11.09 -7.75 -4.15
CA PHE A 132 11.80 -8.22 -5.35
C PHE A 132 11.23 -7.53 -6.60
N GLN A 133 11.94 -7.59 -7.69
CA GLN A 133 11.39 -7.34 -9.01
C GLN A 133 10.73 -8.63 -9.51
N GLN A 134 9.46 -8.51 -9.94
CA GLN A 134 8.73 -9.60 -10.57
C GLN A 134 9.05 -9.66 -12.06
N VAL A 135 9.39 -10.85 -12.54
CA VAL A 135 9.55 -11.15 -13.97
C VAL A 135 8.58 -12.27 -14.33
N LEU A 136 7.77 -12.06 -15.37
CA LEU A 136 6.81 -13.03 -15.85
C LEU A 136 7.43 -13.83 -17.01
N LYS A 137 7.63 -15.13 -16.80
CA LYS A 137 8.25 -16.02 -17.78
C LYS A 137 7.61 -17.40 -17.74
N ASN A 138 7.32 -17.97 -18.92
CA ASN A 138 6.72 -19.30 -19.04
C ASN A 138 5.42 -19.45 -18.21
N ASN A 139 4.59 -18.42 -18.24
CA ASN A 139 3.35 -18.33 -17.46
C ASN A 139 3.53 -18.45 -15.94
N GLU A 140 4.67 -18.00 -15.42
CA GLU A 140 4.98 -18.00 -13.99
C GLU A 140 5.60 -16.69 -13.55
N GLN A 141 5.43 -16.38 -12.27
CA GLN A 141 6.21 -15.35 -11.60
C GLN A 141 7.58 -15.90 -11.25
N THR A 142 8.63 -15.19 -11.66
CA THR A 142 9.99 -15.34 -11.15
C THR A 142 10.42 -14.07 -10.43
N THR A 143 11.43 -14.16 -9.59
CA THR A 143 11.89 -13.07 -8.73
C THR A 143 13.36 -12.79 -8.94
N VAL A 144 13.71 -11.51 -9.03
CA VAL A 144 15.10 -11.03 -9.09
C VAL A 144 15.27 -9.82 -8.17
N PRO A 145 16.50 -9.47 -7.76
CA PRO A 145 16.74 -8.26 -6.99
C PRO A 145 16.28 -7.01 -7.73
N ASN A 146 15.62 -6.09 -7.01
CA ASN A 146 15.15 -4.83 -7.58
C ASN A 146 16.20 -3.73 -7.35
N PHE A 147 17.07 -3.51 -8.33
CA PHE A 147 18.12 -2.49 -8.27
C PHE A 147 17.50 -1.10 -8.43
N TRP A 148 17.52 -0.31 -7.35
CA TRP A 148 17.04 1.09 -7.37
C TRP A 148 18.07 2.09 -6.82
N LEU A 149 18.99 1.63 -5.97
CA LEU A 149 20.04 2.46 -5.41
C LEU A 149 21.14 2.70 -6.45
N THR A 150 21.26 3.95 -6.87
CA THR A 150 22.34 4.43 -7.74
C THR A 150 23.23 5.39 -6.96
N GLU A 151 24.38 5.74 -7.53
CA GLU A 151 25.29 6.72 -6.91
C GLU A 151 24.59 8.07 -6.65
N GLN A 152 23.75 8.49 -7.60
CA GLN A 152 22.93 9.70 -7.47
C GLN A 152 21.48 9.28 -7.15
N ASN A 153 21.05 9.55 -5.92
CA ASN A 153 19.73 9.18 -5.42
C ASN A 153 19.18 10.21 -4.42
N TRP A 154 17.99 9.97 -3.89
CA TRP A 154 17.32 10.89 -2.96
C TRP A 154 17.87 10.88 -1.55
N LEU A 155 18.63 9.85 -1.16
CA LEU A 155 19.16 9.69 0.19
C LEU A 155 20.22 10.76 0.51
N VAL A 156 20.19 11.21 1.76
CA VAL A 156 21.21 12.12 2.33
C VAL A 156 21.75 11.46 3.60
N LYS A 157 23.03 11.12 3.61
CA LYS A 157 23.65 10.50 4.78
C LYS A 157 23.67 11.48 5.95
N SER A 158 23.15 11.06 7.10
CA SER A 158 23.18 11.81 8.36
C SER A 158 24.47 11.49 9.14
N SER A 159 24.84 12.39 10.06
CA SER A 159 25.92 12.13 11.03
C SER A 159 25.49 11.24 12.19
N ARG A 160 24.19 10.94 12.34
CA ARG A 160 23.69 10.09 13.42
C ARG A 160 23.96 8.62 13.14
N SER A 161 24.38 7.92 14.19
CA SER A 161 24.69 6.50 14.17
C SER A 161 24.41 5.91 15.54
N TYR A 162 23.86 4.72 15.59
CA TYR A 162 23.52 4.05 16.85
C TYR A 162 24.08 2.64 16.93
N GLN A 163 24.33 2.19 18.15
CA GLN A 163 24.67 0.81 18.45
C GLN A 163 23.39 0.04 18.78
N VAL A 164 23.13 -1.04 18.04
CA VAL A 164 21.97 -1.91 18.25
C VAL A 164 22.46 -3.27 18.76
N PRO A 165 22.19 -3.60 20.04
CA PRO A 165 22.63 -4.85 20.63
C PRO A 165 21.69 -6.00 20.26
N PHE A 166 22.26 -7.15 19.92
CA PHE A 166 21.61 -8.44 19.80
C PHE A 166 22.21 -9.43 20.82
N ALA A 167 21.73 -10.67 20.84
CA ALA A 167 22.19 -11.65 21.82
C ALA A 167 23.71 -11.81 21.87
N ASN A 168 24.36 -11.95 20.72
CA ASN A 168 25.78 -12.31 20.63
C ASN A 168 26.65 -11.26 19.92
N PHE A 169 26.08 -10.19 19.43
CA PHE A 169 26.77 -9.12 18.70
C PHE A 169 26.04 -7.80 18.76
N THR A 170 26.72 -6.74 18.35
CA THR A 170 26.16 -5.40 18.22
C THR A 170 26.41 -4.89 16.81
N LEU A 171 25.43 -4.28 16.20
CA LEU A 171 25.55 -3.64 14.89
C LEU A 171 25.52 -2.13 15.02
N THR A 172 26.36 -1.48 14.22
CA THR A 172 26.39 -0.02 14.12
C THR A 172 25.55 0.43 12.93
N SER A 173 24.51 1.23 13.20
CA SER A 173 23.65 1.75 12.15
C SER A 173 24.21 3.00 11.49
N THR A 174 23.78 3.22 10.25
CA THR A 174 23.92 4.48 9.51
C THR A 174 22.51 5.01 9.19
N LEU A 175 22.29 6.31 9.41
CA LEU A 175 21.01 6.95 9.10
C LEU A 175 21.09 7.69 7.78
N TYR A 176 20.10 7.48 6.93
CA TYR A 176 19.84 8.23 5.70
C TYR A 176 18.50 8.92 5.78
N ASP A 177 18.46 10.18 5.35
CA ASP A 177 17.24 10.99 5.30
C ASP A 177 16.78 11.19 3.86
N ILE A 178 15.47 11.19 3.65
CA ILE A 178 14.82 11.71 2.44
C ILE A 178 13.93 12.88 2.88
N ASP A 179 14.12 14.03 2.26
CA ASP A 179 13.26 15.18 2.52
C ASP A 179 11.84 14.97 2.00
N VAL A 180 10.86 15.34 2.79
CA VAL A 180 9.43 15.33 2.46
C VAL A 180 8.90 16.76 2.49
N PRO A 181 8.96 17.50 1.36
CA PRO A 181 8.46 18.87 1.31
C PRO A 181 6.94 18.91 1.37
N GLY A 182 6.38 19.80 2.17
CA GLY A 182 4.94 20.07 2.18
C GLY A 182 4.49 20.78 0.90
N TYR A 183 3.24 20.55 0.48
CA TYR A 183 2.68 21.12 -0.74
C TYR A 183 2.57 22.64 -0.66
N LYS A 184 3.44 23.33 -1.44
CA LYS A 184 3.53 24.80 -1.50
C LYS A 184 3.69 25.48 -0.13
N THR A 185 4.26 24.79 0.86
CA THR A 185 4.60 25.34 2.17
C THR A 185 6.06 25.80 2.23
N ALA A 186 6.42 26.55 3.26
CA ALA A 186 7.81 26.93 3.54
C ALA A 186 8.59 25.83 4.28
N THR A 187 7.95 24.73 4.59
CA THR A 187 8.47 23.71 5.51
C THR A 187 8.51 22.32 4.89
N LYS A 188 9.22 21.41 5.56
CA LYS A 188 9.39 20.00 5.23
C LYS A 188 9.48 19.14 6.47
N ASN A 189 9.30 17.84 6.30
CA ASN A 189 9.66 16.78 7.25
C ASN A 189 10.69 15.83 6.61
N ARG A 190 10.96 14.70 7.25
CA ARG A 190 11.92 13.70 6.79
C ARG A 190 11.36 12.29 6.87
N LEU A 191 11.80 11.46 5.95
CA LEU A 191 11.77 10.00 6.09
C LEU A 191 13.16 9.57 6.55
N ARG A 192 13.22 8.96 7.74
CA ARG A 192 14.45 8.56 8.43
C ARG A 192 14.65 7.05 8.23
N LEU A 193 15.66 6.67 7.44
CA LEU A 193 15.91 5.30 7.03
C LEU A 193 17.25 4.80 7.59
N PHE A 194 17.19 3.76 8.42
CA PHE A 194 18.37 3.14 8.99
C PHE A 194 18.89 2.01 8.11
N ASP A 195 20.22 1.90 8.05
CA ASP A 195 20.95 0.94 7.23
C ASP A 195 22.23 0.47 7.92
N LEU A 196 22.94 -0.45 7.30
CA LEU A 196 24.27 -0.93 7.73
C LEU A 196 25.28 -0.73 6.60
N ASP A 197 26.45 -0.18 6.92
CA ASP A 197 27.55 -0.07 5.97
C ASP A 197 28.18 -1.44 5.61
N SER A 198 27.86 -2.50 6.37
CA SER A 198 28.35 -3.88 6.17
C SER A 198 27.50 -4.72 5.22
N VAL A 199 26.35 -4.23 4.80
CA VAL A 199 25.46 -4.96 3.89
C VAL A 199 26.13 -5.22 2.55
N ASP A 200 26.05 -6.46 2.07
CA ASP A 200 26.77 -6.93 0.90
C ASP A 200 25.88 -7.73 -0.04
N ALA A 201 25.57 -7.14 -1.18
CA ALA A 201 24.73 -7.77 -2.21
C ALA A 201 25.41 -9.00 -2.87
N SER A 202 26.72 -9.17 -2.73
CA SER A 202 27.43 -10.30 -3.34
C SER A 202 27.08 -11.67 -2.72
N ILE A 203 26.36 -11.67 -1.59
CA ILE A 203 25.90 -12.92 -0.94
C ILE A 203 24.62 -13.47 -1.57
N ILE A 204 23.96 -12.72 -2.46
CA ILE A 204 22.78 -13.21 -3.18
C ILE A 204 23.24 -14.27 -4.17
N GLU A 205 22.65 -15.48 -4.09
CA GLU A 205 23.02 -16.62 -4.93
C GLU A 205 22.16 -16.69 -6.17
N ASP A 206 20.97 -17.31 -6.09
CA ASP A 206 20.04 -17.48 -7.20
C ASP A 206 18.75 -16.70 -6.91
N GLY A 207 18.31 -15.91 -7.88
CA GLY A 207 17.10 -15.08 -7.74
C GLY A 207 17.25 -14.09 -6.59
N ILE A 208 16.59 -14.38 -5.45
CA ILE A 208 16.62 -13.56 -4.22
C ILE A 208 17.06 -14.37 -2.98
N ASP A 209 17.64 -15.54 -3.20
CA ASP A 209 18.14 -16.39 -2.11
C ASP A 209 19.51 -15.92 -1.61
N PHE A 210 19.72 -16.09 -0.29
CA PHE A 210 20.97 -15.77 0.41
C PHE A 210 21.01 -16.47 1.77
N ASP A 211 22.19 -16.56 2.38
CA ASP A 211 22.34 -17.04 3.75
C ASP A 211 21.68 -16.09 4.76
N LYS A 212 20.56 -16.53 5.34
CA LYS A 212 19.77 -15.75 6.30
C LYS A 212 20.40 -15.65 7.69
N THR A 213 21.51 -16.36 7.93
CA THR A 213 22.21 -16.30 9.23
C THR A 213 23.29 -15.24 9.30
N ASP A 214 23.77 -14.73 8.16
CA ASP A 214 24.78 -13.66 8.07
C ASP A 214 24.15 -12.28 8.21
N ILE A 215 23.66 -11.98 9.42
CA ILE A 215 22.85 -10.77 9.70
C ILE A 215 23.59 -9.49 9.35
N ALA A 216 24.89 -9.40 9.61
CA ALA A 216 25.67 -8.19 9.33
C ALA A 216 25.73 -7.86 7.83
N ARG A 217 25.59 -8.86 6.96
CA ARG A 217 25.65 -8.69 5.50
C ARG A 217 24.27 -8.69 4.83
N ASN A 218 23.23 -9.21 5.49
CA ASN A 218 21.92 -9.39 4.86
C ASN A 218 20.79 -8.50 5.41
N LEU A 219 20.96 -7.86 6.58
CA LEU A 219 19.85 -7.30 7.36
C LEU A 219 18.95 -6.34 6.56
N THR A 220 19.52 -5.47 5.74
CA THR A 220 18.79 -4.47 4.94
C THR A 220 18.81 -4.76 3.44
N LEU A 221 19.04 -6.02 3.01
CA LEU A 221 18.96 -6.38 1.60
C LEU A 221 17.50 -6.32 1.10
N PHE A 222 16.62 -7.10 1.72
CA PHE A 222 15.23 -7.27 1.26
C PHE A 222 14.20 -6.96 2.36
N LEU A 223 13.13 -6.31 1.95
CA LEU A 223 11.87 -6.24 2.71
C LEU A 223 11.16 -7.60 2.59
N TYR A 224 10.67 -8.13 3.70
CA TYR A 224 9.96 -9.41 3.77
C TYR A 224 10.73 -10.56 3.11
N PRO A 225 11.92 -10.90 3.62
CA PRO A 225 12.64 -12.09 3.17
C PRO A 225 11.80 -13.35 3.38
N ASP A 226 12.12 -14.40 2.63
CA ASP A 226 11.42 -15.69 2.77
C ASP A 226 11.52 -16.19 4.24
N ASP A 227 10.37 -16.34 4.87
CA ASP A 227 10.18 -16.77 6.26
C ASP A 227 9.53 -18.16 6.35
N SER A 228 9.65 -18.96 5.31
CA SER A 228 9.16 -20.35 5.29
C SER A 228 9.91 -21.31 6.24
N ASN A 229 10.99 -20.84 6.83
CA ASN A 229 11.80 -21.58 7.80
C ASN A 229 12.22 -20.68 8.97
N LYS A 230 12.75 -21.33 10.04
CA LYS A 230 13.16 -20.64 11.27
C LYS A 230 14.15 -19.49 11.02
N GLN A 231 15.15 -19.66 10.13
CA GLN A 231 16.14 -18.62 9.86
C GLN A 231 15.51 -17.39 9.24
N GLY A 232 14.55 -17.56 8.35
CA GLY A 232 13.78 -16.46 7.77
C GLY A 232 12.91 -15.74 8.81
N GLU A 233 12.26 -16.49 9.70
CA GLU A 233 11.48 -15.92 10.80
C GLU A 233 12.39 -15.13 11.77
N LEU A 234 13.55 -15.67 12.13
CA LEU A 234 14.52 -14.96 12.97
C LEU A 234 15.01 -13.66 12.27
N LEU A 235 15.29 -13.71 10.97
CA LEU A 235 15.72 -12.52 10.21
C LEU A 235 14.65 -11.40 10.27
N ARG A 236 13.38 -11.73 10.22
CA ARG A 236 12.31 -10.75 10.41
C ARG A 236 12.36 -10.10 11.78
N ILE A 237 12.63 -10.86 12.83
CA ILE A 237 12.79 -10.33 14.20
C ILE A 237 14.02 -9.41 14.26
N PHE A 238 15.15 -9.81 13.66
CA PHE A 238 16.34 -8.97 13.55
C PHE A 238 16.03 -7.63 12.86
N GLN A 239 15.30 -7.64 11.75
CA GLN A 239 14.92 -6.43 11.03
C GLN A 239 14.00 -5.53 11.87
N GLN A 240 12.97 -6.10 12.49
CA GLN A 240 12.02 -5.34 13.32
C GLN A 240 12.74 -4.70 14.52
N TYR A 241 13.57 -5.45 15.22
CA TYR A 241 14.30 -4.92 16.36
C TYR A 241 15.33 -3.85 15.94
N PHE A 242 16.06 -4.07 14.86
CA PHE A 242 16.99 -3.07 14.33
C PHE A 242 16.27 -1.75 14.03
N MET A 243 15.11 -1.81 13.40
CA MET A 243 14.29 -0.65 13.12
C MET A 243 13.85 0.09 14.40
N VAL A 244 13.28 -0.62 15.35
CA VAL A 244 12.71 0.01 16.55
C VAL A 244 13.76 0.48 17.54
N SER A 245 14.90 -0.21 17.66
CA SER A 245 15.99 0.21 18.53
C SER A 245 16.61 1.51 18.03
N ASN A 246 16.86 1.61 16.74
CA ASN A 246 17.31 2.86 16.11
C ASN A 246 16.29 4.00 16.30
N GLY A 247 15.02 3.71 16.05
CA GLY A 247 13.94 4.68 16.24
C GLY A 247 13.82 5.16 17.68
N ALA A 248 13.88 4.24 18.65
CA ALA A 248 13.82 4.57 20.07
C ALA A 248 15.02 5.46 20.51
N GLN A 249 16.23 5.12 20.07
CA GLN A 249 17.40 5.93 20.38
C GLN A 249 17.31 7.33 19.76
N LEU A 250 16.85 7.44 18.53
CA LEU A 250 16.60 8.72 17.85
C LEU A 250 15.57 9.56 18.62
N ILE A 251 14.48 8.96 19.10
CA ILE A 251 13.43 9.64 19.89
C ILE A 251 14.02 10.25 21.15
N LEU A 252 14.80 9.47 21.91
CA LEU A 252 15.40 9.92 23.16
C LEU A 252 16.41 11.06 22.92
N ASP A 253 17.27 10.92 21.92
CA ASP A 253 18.25 11.95 21.58
C ASP A 253 17.57 13.28 21.18
N GLU A 254 16.60 13.23 20.26
CA GLU A 254 15.90 14.43 19.80
C GLU A 254 15.05 15.08 20.92
N ALA A 255 14.49 14.28 21.84
CA ALA A 255 13.78 14.81 23.01
C ALA A 255 14.74 15.54 23.96
N ILE A 256 15.89 14.94 24.27
CA ILE A 256 16.94 15.55 25.10
C ILE A 256 17.44 16.85 24.47
N GLU A 257 17.71 16.87 23.17
CA GLU A 257 18.13 18.07 22.42
C GLU A 257 17.12 19.20 22.52
N LYS A 258 15.82 18.88 22.67
CA LYS A 258 14.73 19.85 22.88
C LYS A 258 14.52 20.24 24.35
N GLY A 259 15.27 19.65 25.28
CA GLY A 259 15.23 19.98 26.69
C GLY A 259 14.42 19.03 27.57
N SER A 260 14.01 17.85 27.07
CA SER A 260 13.39 16.81 27.90
C SER A 260 14.41 16.26 28.89
N ASN A 261 13.95 16.01 30.12
CA ASN A 261 14.69 15.27 31.13
C ASN A 261 14.34 13.77 31.11
N LEU A 262 13.59 13.31 30.12
CA LEU A 262 13.03 11.99 29.86
C LEU A 262 11.88 11.59 30.80
N HIS A 263 11.74 12.14 31.98
CA HIS A 263 10.55 11.95 32.85
C HIS A 263 9.27 12.56 32.18
N ASP A 264 9.44 13.57 31.36
CA ASP A 264 8.41 14.25 30.60
C ASP A 264 8.40 13.88 29.10
N LEU A 265 8.99 12.73 28.73
CA LEU A 265 9.16 12.31 27.34
C LEU A 265 7.84 12.31 26.53
N ALA A 266 6.74 11.93 27.14
CA ALA A 266 5.41 11.93 26.49
C ALA A 266 4.93 13.32 26.06
N ASP A 267 5.49 14.42 26.62
CA ASP A 267 5.24 15.78 26.17
C ASP A 267 6.05 16.16 24.91
N TYR A 268 7.11 15.40 24.61
CA TYR A 268 8.05 15.68 23.52
C TYR A 268 7.90 14.73 22.34
N ALA A 269 7.32 13.54 22.55
CA ALA A 269 7.25 12.52 21.50
C ALA A 269 5.94 11.75 21.54
N VAL A 270 5.42 11.44 20.38
CA VAL A 270 4.39 10.43 20.16
C VAL A 270 4.87 9.46 19.10
N VAL A 271 4.67 8.16 19.33
CA VAL A 271 5.01 7.08 18.41
C VAL A 271 3.72 6.50 17.84
N GLN A 272 3.58 6.54 16.52
CA GLN A 272 2.54 5.78 15.83
C GLN A 272 3.12 4.45 15.36
N ILE A 273 2.61 3.37 15.94
CA ILE A 273 2.98 2.00 15.60
C ILE A 273 2.11 1.57 14.40
N ASN A 274 2.73 1.51 13.21
CA ASN A 274 2.01 1.18 11.97
C ASN A 274 2.00 -0.34 11.75
N ASP A 275 0.87 -0.97 12.07
CA ASP A 275 0.73 -2.41 12.23
C ASP A 275 1.61 -2.96 13.37
N THR A 276 1.84 -4.28 13.44
CA THR A 276 2.58 -4.92 14.53
C THR A 276 4.10 -4.98 14.33
N HIS A 277 4.59 -4.63 13.16
CA HIS A 277 6.03 -4.69 12.86
C HIS A 277 6.90 -3.86 13.82
N PRO A 278 6.47 -2.65 14.26
CA PRO A 278 7.23 -1.85 15.22
C PRO A 278 6.89 -2.12 16.69
N SER A 279 6.11 -3.12 17.04
CA SER A 279 5.62 -3.34 18.43
C SER A 279 6.73 -3.42 19.47
N MET A 280 7.91 -3.95 19.13
CA MET A 280 9.06 -4.02 20.05
C MET A 280 9.59 -2.64 20.49
N VAL A 281 9.11 -1.54 19.89
CA VAL A 281 9.46 -0.19 20.36
C VAL A 281 9.02 0.02 21.82
N ILE A 282 7.95 -0.63 22.25
CA ILE A 282 7.42 -0.53 23.61
C ILE A 282 8.45 -1.07 24.62
N PRO A 283 8.84 -2.35 24.61
CA PRO A 283 9.84 -2.85 25.55
C PRO A 283 11.22 -2.20 25.33
N GLU A 284 11.58 -1.79 24.12
CA GLU A 284 12.87 -1.13 23.87
C GLU A 284 12.93 0.27 24.49
N LEU A 285 11.89 1.09 24.38
CA LEU A 285 11.82 2.37 25.07
C LEU A 285 11.88 2.21 26.60
N ILE A 286 11.16 1.23 27.14
CA ILE A 286 11.20 0.92 28.58
C ILE A 286 12.63 0.56 28.98
N ARG A 287 13.31 -0.32 28.25
CA ARG A 287 14.69 -0.71 28.49
C ARG A 287 15.64 0.49 28.47
N LEU A 288 15.52 1.34 27.46
CA LEU A 288 16.40 2.51 27.30
C LEU A 288 16.16 3.57 28.39
N LEU A 289 14.92 3.75 28.84
CA LEU A 289 14.58 4.67 29.93
C LEU A 289 15.13 4.13 31.26
N THR A 290 14.92 2.85 31.56
CA THR A 290 15.47 2.22 32.78
C THR A 290 16.99 2.22 32.82
N ALA A 291 17.66 2.00 31.69
CA ALA A 291 19.11 2.12 31.58
C ALA A 291 19.63 3.53 31.86
N ARG A 292 18.75 4.56 31.76
CA ARG A 292 19.04 5.97 32.09
C ARG A 292 18.60 6.36 33.50
N GLY A 293 18.22 5.39 34.33
CA GLY A 293 17.89 5.60 35.73
C GLY A 293 16.45 5.95 36.05
N ILE A 294 15.55 5.84 35.05
CA ILE A 294 14.11 5.99 35.30
C ILE A 294 13.56 4.68 35.87
N GLU A 295 12.81 4.75 36.96
CA GLU A 295 12.21 3.58 37.58
C GLU A 295 11.28 2.85 36.61
N LEU A 296 11.20 1.51 36.70
CA LEU A 296 10.49 0.67 35.75
C LEU A 296 8.98 1.06 35.64
N ASP A 297 8.33 1.32 36.75
CA ASP A 297 6.91 1.70 36.76
C ASP A 297 6.68 3.03 36.06
N GLU A 298 7.58 3.98 36.27
CA GLU A 298 7.55 5.27 35.58
C GLU A 298 7.83 5.11 34.09
N ALA A 299 8.83 4.33 33.70
CA ALA A 299 9.16 4.05 32.32
C ALA A 299 7.97 3.42 31.55
N ILE A 300 7.31 2.45 32.17
CA ILE A 300 6.08 1.85 31.63
C ILE A 300 4.96 2.91 31.45
N SER A 301 4.77 3.76 32.44
CA SER A 301 3.78 4.83 32.36
C SER A 301 4.07 5.85 31.25
N ILE A 302 5.33 6.25 31.11
CA ILE A 302 5.78 7.16 30.04
C ILE A 302 5.46 6.55 28.67
N VAL A 303 5.88 5.30 28.44
CA VAL A 303 5.71 4.63 27.14
C VAL A 303 4.22 4.42 26.83
N ARG A 304 3.40 4.04 27.81
CA ARG A 304 1.95 3.92 27.66
C ARG A 304 1.30 5.22 27.19
N ASN A 305 1.78 6.37 27.66
CA ASN A 305 1.23 7.68 27.33
C ASN A 305 1.77 8.30 26.04
N MET A 306 2.71 7.65 25.35
CA MET A 306 3.30 8.16 24.13
C MET A 306 3.19 7.25 22.93
N THR A 307 2.62 6.05 23.06
CA THR A 307 2.48 5.09 21.95
C THR A 307 1.03 4.90 21.55
N ALA A 308 0.77 4.89 20.25
CA ALA A 308 -0.51 4.64 19.62
C ALA A 308 -0.36 3.58 18.53
N TYR A 309 -1.34 2.70 18.41
CA TYR A 309 -1.31 1.56 17.50
C TYR A 309 -2.40 1.65 16.44
N THR A 310 -2.02 1.51 15.17
CA THR A 310 -2.94 1.33 14.05
C THR A 310 -2.95 -0.14 13.64
N ASN A 311 -4.12 -0.77 13.70
CA ASN A 311 -4.34 -2.11 13.17
C ASN A 311 -4.70 -2.05 11.68
N HIS A 312 -4.00 -2.82 10.83
CA HIS A 312 -4.29 -2.94 9.40
C HIS A 312 -4.79 -4.33 9.02
N THR A 313 -4.98 -5.21 9.98
CA THR A 313 -5.24 -6.64 9.75
C THR A 313 -6.53 -7.07 10.44
N ILE A 314 -7.49 -7.63 9.68
CA ILE A 314 -8.69 -8.21 10.25
C ILE A 314 -8.49 -9.69 10.61
N LEU A 315 -7.73 -10.43 9.77
CA LEU A 315 -7.51 -11.86 9.97
C LEU A 315 -6.77 -12.11 11.30
N ALA A 316 -7.45 -12.69 12.29
CA ALA A 316 -6.85 -12.98 13.59
C ALA A 316 -5.60 -13.88 13.48
N GLU A 317 -5.61 -14.82 12.52
CA GLU A 317 -4.46 -15.70 12.28
C GLU A 317 -3.24 -14.93 11.75
N ALA A 318 -3.44 -13.79 11.08
CA ALA A 318 -2.39 -12.95 10.53
C ALA A 318 -1.85 -11.92 11.53
N LEU A 319 -2.45 -11.80 12.74
CA LEU A 319 -1.87 -11.02 13.83
C LEU A 319 -0.57 -11.68 14.29
N GLU A 320 0.51 -10.91 14.27
CA GLU A 320 1.86 -11.41 14.48
C GLU A 320 2.08 -11.96 15.90
N LYS A 321 2.59 -13.17 15.96
CA LYS A 321 2.94 -13.89 17.20
C LYS A 321 4.30 -14.49 17.02
N TRP A 322 5.22 -14.25 17.96
CA TRP A 322 6.55 -14.82 17.92
C TRP A 322 6.73 -15.86 19.04
N PRO A 323 7.27 -17.05 18.74
CA PRO A 323 7.71 -17.95 19.78
C PRO A 323 8.66 -17.22 20.74
N LEU A 324 8.44 -17.34 22.05
CA LEU A 324 9.27 -16.66 23.04
C LEU A 324 10.74 -17.05 22.91
N GLU A 325 11.03 -18.31 22.57
CA GLU A 325 12.38 -18.81 22.30
C GLU A 325 13.10 -18.07 21.17
N PHE A 326 12.37 -17.58 20.15
CA PHE A 326 12.93 -16.78 19.06
C PHE A 326 13.38 -15.40 19.57
N LEU A 327 12.58 -14.78 20.44
CA LEU A 327 12.97 -13.54 21.08
C LEU A 327 14.15 -13.73 22.06
N GLU A 328 14.20 -14.86 22.77
CA GLU A 328 15.34 -15.23 23.62
C GLU A 328 16.63 -15.43 22.80
N GLU A 329 16.51 -15.93 21.57
CA GLU A 329 17.63 -16.14 20.66
C GLU A 329 18.15 -14.81 20.06
N VAL A 330 17.26 -13.88 19.70
CA VAL A 330 17.62 -12.64 18.98
C VAL A 330 17.82 -11.46 19.93
N VAL A 331 16.90 -11.26 20.88
CA VAL A 331 16.82 -10.07 21.75
C VAL A 331 16.60 -10.45 23.23
N PRO A 332 17.46 -11.29 23.81
CA PRO A 332 17.28 -11.81 25.18
C PRO A 332 17.14 -10.69 26.23
N HIS A 333 17.71 -9.51 25.97
CA HIS A 333 17.64 -8.35 26.86
C HIS A 333 16.26 -7.68 26.90
N LEU A 334 15.38 -7.93 25.93
CA LEU A 334 13.98 -7.48 25.97
C LEU A 334 13.05 -8.46 26.68
N VAL A 335 13.41 -9.74 26.71
CA VAL A 335 12.53 -10.80 27.22
C VAL A 335 12.15 -10.60 28.68
N PRO A 336 13.03 -10.18 29.64
CA PRO A 336 12.63 -9.90 31.00
C PRO A 336 11.56 -8.80 31.11
N ILE A 337 11.63 -7.77 30.26
CA ILE A 337 10.65 -6.69 30.20
C ILE A 337 9.33 -7.23 29.67
N ILE A 338 9.32 -7.96 28.58
CA ILE A 338 8.11 -8.56 27.99
C ILE A 338 7.42 -9.48 29.01
N LYS A 339 8.20 -10.33 29.72
CA LYS A 339 7.68 -11.19 30.78
C LYS A 339 7.08 -10.39 31.96
N GLU A 340 7.68 -9.28 32.35
CA GLU A 340 7.13 -8.41 33.39
C GLU A 340 5.83 -7.72 32.94
N LEU A 341 5.77 -7.26 31.68
CA LEU A 341 4.56 -6.68 31.10
C LEU A 341 3.41 -7.71 31.08
N ASP A 342 3.69 -8.94 30.64
CA ASP A 342 2.71 -10.03 30.63
C ASP A 342 2.26 -10.43 32.05
N LYS A 343 3.20 -10.50 32.99
CA LYS A 343 2.89 -10.78 34.41
C LYS A 343 1.90 -9.76 34.99
N ARG A 344 2.05 -8.48 34.68
CA ARG A 344 1.15 -7.42 35.12
C ARG A 344 -0.24 -7.59 34.50
N VAL A 345 -0.30 -7.90 33.21
CA VAL A 345 -1.55 -8.20 32.51
C VAL A 345 -2.27 -9.38 33.15
N LYS A 346 -1.57 -10.49 33.39
CA LYS A 346 -2.13 -11.70 34.04
C LYS A 346 -2.58 -11.48 35.48
N ALA A 347 -1.96 -10.54 36.18
CA ALA A 347 -2.38 -10.17 37.54
C ALA A 347 -3.67 -9.33 37.54
N GLU A 348 -3.93 -8.58 36.50
CA GLU A 348 -5.06 -7.67 36.40
C GLU A 348 -6.26 -8.33 35.67
N TYR A 349 -5.99 -9.13 34.63
CA TYR A 349 -7.02 -9.75 33.78
C TYR A 349 -6.86 -11.27 33.73
N ALA A 350 -7.92 -11.97 34.09
CA ALA A 350 -7.95 -13.44 34.10
C ALA A 350 -8.21 -14.06 32.70
N ASP A 351 -8.68 -13.27 31.73
CA ASP A 351 -9.02 -13.75 30.40
C ASP A 351 -7.77 -14.10 29.58
N PRO A 352 -7.59 -15.37 29.15
CA PRO A 352 -6.47 -15.76 28.32
C PRO A 352 -6.40 -15.02 26.97
N ALA A 353 -7.54 -14.56 26.44
CA ALA A 353 -7.64 -13.88 25.16
C ALA A 353 -6.87 -12.55 25.12
N VAL A 354 -6.56 -11.95 26.27
CA VAL A 354 -5.85 -10.67 26.34
C VAL A 354 -4.41 -10.78 26.85
N GLN A 355 -3.93 -11.99 27.12
CA GLN A 355 -2.55 -12.21 27.58
C GLN A 355 -1.54 -11.88 26.47
N ILE A 356 -0.39 -11.33 26.84
CA ILE A 356 0.71 -11.06 25.91
C ILE A 356 1.42 -12.36 25.54
N ILE A 357 1.73 -13.19 26.53
CA ILE A 357 2.35 -14.52 26.32
C ILE A 357 1.27 -15.57 26.52
N ASP A 358 0.92 -16.31 25.48
CA ASP A 358 -0.10 -17.35 25.51
C ASP A 358 0.41 -18.68 26.14
N GLU A 359 -0.48 -19.66 26.27
CA GLU A 359 -0.21 -20.99 26.83
C GLU A 359 0.82 -21.81 26.02
N HIS A 360 1.05 -21.42 24.75
CA HIS A 360 2.04 -22.02 23.86
C HIS A 360 3.36 -21.25 23.85
N ASN A 361 3.59 -20.33 24.78
CA ASN A 361 4.76 -19.46 24.87
C ASN A 361 4.97 -18.63 23.58
N ARG A 362 3.89 -18.11 22.98
CA ARG A 362 3.95 -17.17 21.89
C ARG A 362 3.63 -15.76 22.38
N VAL A 363 4.43 -14.80 21.95
CA VAL A 363 4.26 -13.38 22.28
C VAL A 363 3.35 -12.74 21.23
N HIS A 364 2.19 -12.28 21.66
CA HIS A 364 1.22 -11.56 20.81
C HIS A 364 1.60 -10.08 20.74
N MET A 365 2.09 -9.64 19.60
CA MET A 365 2.62 -8.28 19.42
C MET A 365 1.51 -7.24 19.56
N ALA A 366 0.34 -7.44 18.92
CA ALA A 366 -0.80 -6.53 19.04
C ALA A 366 -1.31 -6.40 20.48
N HIS A 367 -1.29 -7.48 21.27
CA HIS A 367 -1.72 -7.43 22.67
C HIS A 367 -0.84 -6.51 23.50
N MET A 368 0.47 -6.51 23.24
CA MET A 368 1.40 -5.59 23.90
C MET A 368 1.12 -4.14 23.51
N ASP A 369 0.84 -3.88 22.24
CA ASP A 369 0.51 -2.54 21.74
C ASP A 369 -0.77 -1.99 22.38
N ILE A 370 -1.79 -2.83 22.55
CA ILE A 370 -3.08 -2.43 23.10
C ILE A 370 -2.99 -2.16 24.62
N HIS A 371 -2.33 -3.04 25.37
CA HIS A 371 -2.17 -2.84 26.80
C HIS A 371 -1.31 -1.63 27.15
N TYR A 372 -0.22 -1.43 26.41
CA TYR A 372 0.83 -0.44 26.71
C TYR A 372 0.88 0.73 25.71
N GLY A 373 -0.22 0.96 25.01
CA GLY A 373 -0.49 2.17 24.24
C GLY A 373 -1.76 2.87 24.73
N TYR A 374 -1.97 4.12 24.33
CA TYR A 374 -3.14 4.88 24.72
C TYR A 374 -4.25 4.92 23.66
N SER A 375 -3.96 4.52 22.43
CA SER A 375 -4.91 4.52 21.32
C SER A 375 -4.75 3.30 20.43
N VAL A 376 -5.87 2.75 19.97
CA VAL A 376 -5.98 1.67 19.00
C VAL A 376 -6.97 2.11 17.94
N ASN A 377 -6.53 2.27 16.70
CA ASN A 377 -7.46 2.62 15.64
C ASN A 377 -7.58 1.55 14.56
N GLY A 378 -8.80 1.39 14.05
CA GLY A 378 -9.06 0.77 12.77
C GLY A 378 -8.89 1.79 11.63
N VAL A 379 -9.00 1.33 10.39
CA VAL A 379 -8.66 2.12 9.19
C VAL A 379 -9.82 2.29 8.21
N ALA A 380 -11.01 1.86 8.60
CA ALA A 380 -12.30 2.11 7.97
C ALA A 380 -13.41 1.87 8.99
N ALA A 381 -14.58 2.44 8.78
CA ALA A 381 -15.69 2.34 9.76
C ALA A 381 -16.08 0.88 10.04
N LEU A 382 -16.30 0.07 8.99
CA LEU A 382 -16.62 -1.36 9.14
C LEU A 382 -15.49 -2.13 9.84
N HIS A 383 -14.24 -1.87 9.47
CA HIS A 383 -13.07 -2.50 10.10
C HIS A 383 -13.04 -2.25 11.60
N THR A 384 -13.23 -1.01 12.01
CA THR A 384 -13.25 -0.63 13.42
C THR A 384 -14.36 -1.32 14.18
N GLU A 385 -15.56 -1.45 13.60
CA GLU A 385 -16.66 -2.18 14.21
C GLU A 385 -16.39 -3.69 14.32
N ILE A 386 -15.75 -4.29 13.32
CA ILE A 386 -15.31 -5.71 13.39
C ILE A 386 -14.28 -5.89 14.50
N LEU A 387 -13.32 -4.99 14.66
CA LEU A 387 -12.35 -5.04 15.74
C LEU A 387 -13.03 -4.99 17.11
N LYS A 388 -13.99 -4.07 17.32
CA LYS A 388 -14.70 -3.90 18.57
C LYS A 388 -15.63 -5.06 18.91
N ASN A 389 -16.31 -5.63 17.91
CA ASN A 389 -17.39 -6.58 18.13
C ASN A 389 -16.98 -8.05 17.94
N SER A 390 -15.83 -8.30 17.31
CA SER A 390 -15.34 -9.64 16.97
C SER A 390 -13.87 -9.81 17.34
N GLU A 391 -12.95 -9.34 16.51
CA GLU A 391 -11.53 -9.72 16.53
C GLU A 391 -10.79 -9.27 17.81
N LEU A 392 -11.08 -8.09 18.30
CA LEU A 392 -10.47 -7.53 19.51
C LEU A 392 -11.52 -7.21 20.61
N LYS A 393 -12.65 -7.91 20.56
CA LYS A 393 -13.75 -7.68 21.49
C LYS A 393 -13.32 -7.74 22.95
N ALA A 394 -12.51 -8.72 23.33
CA ALA A 394 -12.02 -8.86 24.69
C ALA A 394 -11.23 -7.63 25.17
N PHE A 395 -10.49 -6.99 24.27
CA PHE A 395 -9.79 -5.74 24.54
C PHE A 395 -10.72 -4.52 24.57
N TYR A 396 -11.71 -4.49 23.68
CA TYR A 396 -12.70 -3.41 23.67
C TYR A 396 -13.54 -3.41 24.95
N ASP A 397 -13.88 -4.59 25.48
CA ASP A 397 -14.58 -4.73 26.76
C ASP A 397 -13.76 -4.18 27.95
N ILE A 398 -12.43 -4.17 27.86
CA ILE A 398 -11.51 -3.64 28.89
C ILE A 398 -11.22 -2.15 28.68
N TYR A 399 -10.95 -1.74 27.43
CA TYR A 399 -10.46 -0.42 27.07
C TYR A 399 -11.31 0.26 25.97
N PRO A 400 -12.63 0.42 26.17
CA PRO A 400 -13.49 1.00 25.13
C PRO A 400 -13.03 2.40 24.70
N GLU A 401 -12.41 3.16 25.60
CA GLU A 401 -11.93 4.51 25.36
C GLU A 401 -10.68 4.60 24.46
N LYS A 402 -9.95 3.49 24.28
CA LYS A 402 -8.78 3.47 23.41
C LYS A 402 -9.14 3.29 21.93
N PHE A 403 -10.31 2.71 21.63
CA PHE A 403 -10.71 2.34 20.27
C PHE A 403 -11.35 3.51 19.53
N ASN A 404 -10.77 3.83 18.37
CA ASN A 404 -11.27 4.88 17.47
C ASN A 404 -11.13 4.46 16.01
N ASN A 405 -11.69 5.24 15.08
CA ASN A 405 -11.66 4.99 13.66
C ASN A 405 -10.99 6.14 12.93
N GLU A 406 -9.94 5.82 12.18
CA GLU A 406 -9.26 6.75 11.29
C GLU A 406 -9.32 6.20 9.86
N THR A 407 -10.42 6.49 9.15
CA THR A 407 -10.58 6.01 7.78
C THR A 407 -9.41 6.48 6.92
N ASN A 408 -8.75 5.51 6.26
CA ASN A 408 -7.62 5.76 5.39
C ASN A 408 -7.91 6.84 4.33
N GLY A 409 -6.84 7.43 3.83
CA GLY A 409 -6.90 8.42 2.76
C GLY A 409 -5.68 8.32 1.84
N ILE A 410 -5.74 9.07 0.77
CA ILE A 410 -4.72 9.13 -0.28
C ILE A 410 -4.31 10.58 -0.54
N THR A 411 -3.05 10.81 -0.95
CA THR A 411 -2.63 12.16 -1.37
C THR A 411 -3.10 12.45 -2.80
N PHE A 412 -3.87 13.52 -2.95
CA PHE A 412 -4.37 13.96 -4.26
C PHE A 412 -3.25 14.54 -5.12
N ARG A 413 -2.16 15.03 -4.52
CA ARG A 413 -0.96 15.49 -5.24
C ARG A 413 -0.37 14.40 -6.11
N ARG A 414 -0.24 13.18 -5.57
CA ARG A 414 0.24 12.01 -6.32
C ARG A 414 -0.84 11.43 -7.23
N TRP A 415 -2.03 11.16 -6.69
CA TRP A 415 -3.02 10.31 -7.34
C TRP A 415 -4.00 11.04 -8.25
N LEU A 416 -3.98 12.38 -8.26
CA LEU A 416 -4.72 13.20 -9.20
C LEU A 416 -3.83 14.18 -9.94
N MET A 417 -3.15 15.10 -9.25
CA MET A 417 -2.36 16.16 -9.91
C MET A 417 -1.21 15.59 -10.74
N HIS A 418 -0.49 14.59 -10.23
CA HIS A 418 0.60 13.92 -10.95
C HIS A 418 0.10 12.83 -11.90
N ALA A 419 -0.73 11.91 -11.42
CA ALA A 419 -1.17 10.75 -12.22
C ALA A 419 -2.12 11.13 -13.37
N ASN A 420 -2.99 12.14 -13.16
CA ASN A 420 -4.03 12.54 -14.11
C ASN A 420 -4.12 14.07 -14.27
N PRO A 421 -3.04 14.73 -14.76
CA PRO A 421 -3.00 16.19 -14.82
C PRO A 421 -4.09 16.80 -15.72
N ARG A 422 -4.58 16.07 -16.73
CA ARG A 422 -5.70 16.56 -17.55
C ARG A 422 -6.98 16.65 -16.75
N LEU A 423 -7.31 15.64 -15.94
CA LEU A 423 -8.47 15.69 -15.07
C LEU A 423 -8.31 16.78 -14.00
N SER A 424 -7.15 16.87 -13.36
CA SER A 424 -6.85 17.91 -12.38
C SER A 424 -7.06 19.32 -12.94
N ASN A 425 -6.50 19.61 -14.12
CA ASN A 425 -6.65 20.91 -14.78
C ASN A 425 -8.11 21.17 -15.23
N TYR A 426 -8.82 20.14 -15.62
CA TYR A 426 -10.23 20.28 -15.97
C TYR A 426 -11.10 20.61 -14.76
N ILE A 427 -10.86 19.95 -13.63
CA ILE A 427 -11.51 20.30 -12.35
C ILE A 427 -11.20 21.74 -11.97
N ASP A 428 -9.94 22.19 -12.07
CA ASP A 428 -9.55 23.59 -11.84
C ASP A 428 -10.35 24.58 -12.71
N SER A 429 -10.66 24.20 -13.95
CA SER A 429 -11.43 25.04 -14.87
C SER A 429 -12.93 25.13 -14.52
N LEU A 430 -13.49 24.12 -13.85
CA LEU A 430 -14.89 24.08 -13.46
C LEU A 430 -15.16 24.75 -12.11
N ILE A 431 -14.36 24.44 -11.10
CA ILE A 431 -14.62 24.83 -9.70
C ILE A 431 -13.48 25.64 -9.05
N GLY A 432 -12.43 26.01 -9.81
CA GLY A 432 -11.25 26.71 -9.26
C GLY A 432 -10.29 25.76 -8.55
N ARG A 433 -9.36 26.33 -7.76
CA ARG A 433 -8.24 25.57 -7.16
C ARG A 433 -8.33 25.37 -5.65
N ASP A 434 -9.41 25.75 -5.02
CA ASP A 434 -9.56 25.68 -3.57
C ASP A 434 -9.52 24.22 -3.07
N TRP A 435 -9.97 23.26 -3.89
CA TRP A 435 -9.89 21.83 -3.60
C TRP A 435 -8.45 21.29 -3.42
N HIS A 436 -7.43 22.00 -3.91
CA HIS A 436 -6.02 21.63 -3.68
C HIS A 436 -5.63 21.68 -2.19
N HIS A 437 -6.33 22.48 -1.40
CA HIS A 437 -6.12 22.67 0.04
C HIS A 437 -7.28 22.15 0.89
N ASP A 438 -8.47 22.12 0.31
CA ASP A 438 -9.68 21.59 0.94
C ASP A 438 -10.42 20.66 -0.03
N ALA A 439 -10.11 19.38 0.05
CA ALA A 439 -10.65 18.38 -0.87
C ALA A 439 -12.18 18.25 -0.82
N SER A 440 -12.85 18.74 0.25
CA SER A 440 -14.31 18.78 0.32
C SER A 440 -14.94 19.62 -0.79
N LYS A 441 -14.20 20.59 -1.35
CA LYS A 441 -14.62 21.42 -2.47
C LYS A 441 -14.84 20.65 -3.79
N LEU A 442 -14.36 19.40 -3.89
CA LEU A 442 -14.71 18.56 -5.03
C LEU A 442 -16.21 18.34 -5.16
N GLU A 443 -16.98 18.44 -4.08
CA GLU A 443 -18.45 18.34 -4.13
C GLU A 443 -19.10 19.41 -5.00
N ASP A 444 -18.46 20.56 -5.21
CA ASP A 444 -18.94 21.61 -6.13
C ASP A 444 -19.06 21.09 -7.59
N LEU A 445 -18.41 19.97 -7.94
CA LEU A 445 -18.56 19.30 -9.23
C LEU A 445 -19.97 18.73 -9.45
N LEU A 446 -20.74 18.49 -8.40
CA LEU A 446 -22.11 17.96 -8.52
C LEU A 446 -23.02 18.91 -9.34
N ASP A 447 -22.77 20.21 -9.33
CA ASP A 447 -23.51 21.20 -10.14
C ASP A 447 -23.30 21.02 -11.65
N PHE A 448 -22.38 20.16 -12.04
CA PHE A 448 -22.03 19.86 -13.44
C PHE A 448 -22.43 18.45 -13.89
N SER A 449 -23.04 17.64 -13.02
CA SER A 449 -23.28 16.22 -13.27
C SER A 449 -24.20 15.92 -14.46
N ASP A 450 -25.10 16.84 -14.77
CA ASP A 450 -26.04 16.77 -15.89
C ASP A 450 -25.54 17.44 -17.19
N LYS A 451 -24.37 18.09 -17.17
CA LYS A 451 -23.86 18.88 -18.30
C LYS A 451 -23.23 18.00 -19.37
N ALA A 452 -23.80 18.01 -20.57
CA ALA A 452 -23.36 17.18 -21.68
C ALA A 452 -21.92 17.49 -22.15
N ASP A 453 -21.50 18.77 -22.10
CA ASP A 453 -20.14 19.19 -22.46
C ASP A 453 -19.11 18.71 -21.43
N VAL A 454 -19.46 18.69 -20.14
CA VAL A 454 -18.62 18.16 -19.08
C VAL A 454 -18.46 16.65 -19.22
N LYS A 455 -19.55 15.91 -19.45
CA LYS A 455 -19.50 14.46 -19.72
C LYS A 455 -18.63 14.15 -20.94
N ALA A 456 -18.77 14.89 -22.04
CA ALA A 456 -17.97 14.72 -23.24
C ALA A 456 -16.46 14.97 -23.00
N GLU A 457 -16.11 15.94 -22.16
CA GLU A 457 -14.69 16.19 -21.83
C GLU A 457 -14.12 15.12 -20.91
N LEU A 458 -14.87 14.61 -19.94
CA LEU A 458 -14.46 13.46 -19.11
C LEU A 458 -14.17 12.22 -19.97
N GLU A 459 -14.98 11.96 -20.99
CA GLU A 459 -14.76 10.85 -21.93
C GLU A 459 -13.46 11.02 -22.72
N LYS A 460 -13.15 12.24 -23.21
CA LYS A 460 -11.89 12.54 -23.90
C LYS A 460 -10.67 12.38 -22.98
N ILE A 461 -10.78 12.81 -21.73
CA ILE A 461 -9.72 12.65 -20.72
C ILE A 461 -9.46 11.16 -20.49
N LYS A 462 -10.51 10.36 -20.28
CA LYS A 462 -10.40 8.92 -20.10
C LYS A 462 -9.75 8.24 -21.32
N ALA A 463 -10.22 8.57 -22.53
CA ALA A 463 -9.66 8.04 -23.78
C ALA A 463 -8.17 8.40 -23.94
N HIS A 464 -7.76 9.60 -23.53
CA HIS A 464 -6.35 9.99 -23.51
C HIS A 464 -5.53 9.12 -22.55
N ASN A 465 -6.02 8.90 -21.33
CA ASN A 465 -5.33 8.09 -20.33
C ASN A 465 -5.23 6.61 -20.77
N LYS A 466 -6.26 6.06 -21.42
CA LYS A 466 -6.21 4.71 -22.00
C LYS A 466 -5.11 4.58 -23.06
N ARG A 467 -4.97 5.57 -23.96
CA ARG A 467 -3.88 5.59 -24.93
C ARG A 467 -2.50 5.72 -24.30
N LYS A 468 -2.37 6.49 -23.20
CA LYS A 468 -1.12 6.57 -22.42
C LYS A 468 -0.76 5.21 -21.82
N LEU A 469 -1.72 4.53 -21.19
CA LEU A 469 -1.47 3.18 -20.65
C LEU A 469 -1.11 2.19 -21.74
N ALA A 470 -1.81 2.19 -22.89
CA ALA A 470 -1.51 1.31 -24.02
C ALA A 470 -0.08 1.50 -24.54
N ARG A 471 0.37 2.76 -24.64
CA ARG A 471 1.76 3.08 -25.02
C ARG A 471 2.75 2.57 -23.97
N HIS A 472 2.52 2.86 -22.71
CA HIS A 472 3.40 2.43 -21.61
C HIS A 472 3.59 0.91 -21.59
N LEU A 473 2.50 0.13 -21.71
CA LEU A 473 2.59 -1.33 -21.71
C LEU A 473 3.26 -1.88 -22.98
N LYS A 474 3.08 -1.22 -24.13
CA LYS A 474 3.78 -1.59 -25.35
C LYS A 474 5.30 -1.36 -25.23
N GLU A 475 5.71 -0.22 -24.68
CA GLU A 475 7.12 0.16 -24.52
C GLU A 475 7.85 -0.68 -23.47
N HIS A 476 7.18 -0.99 -22.34
CA HIS A 476 7.82 -1.64 -21.19
C HIS A 476 7.61 -3.16 -21.12
N GLN A 477 6.50 -3.66 -21.66
CA GLN A 477 6.14 -5.09 -21.60
C GLN A 477 5.91 -5.72 -22.98
N GLY A 478 5.91 -4.94 -24.05
CA GLY A 478 5.66 -5.43 -25.43
C GLY A 478 4.19 -5.84 -25.67
N VAL A 479 3.26 -5.45 -24.80
CA VAL A 479 1.85 -5.82 -24.90
C VAL A 479 1.06 -4.74 -25.64
N GLU A 480 0.38 -5.13 -26.70
CA GLU A 480 -0.53 -4.26 -27.44
C GLU A 480 -1.94 -4.33 -26.87
N ILE A 481 -2.54 -3.16 -26.60
CA ILE A 481 -3.86 -3.01 -25.99
C ILE A 481 -4.77 -2.20 -26.89
N ASN A 482 -6.03 -2.62 -27.01
CA ASN A 482 -7.06 -1.83 -27.68
C ASN A 482 -7.56 -0.72 -26.70
N PRO A 483 -7.21 0.56 -26.93
CA PRO A 483 -7.61 1.65 -26.04
C PRO A 483 -9.12 1.97 -26.11
N ASN A 484 -9.86 1.36 -27.02
CA ASN A 484 -11.32 1.54 -27.13
C ASN A 484 -12.10 0.44 -26.38
N SER A 485 -11.43 -0.54 -25.79
CA SER A 485 -12.08 -1.55 -24.95
C SER A 485 -12.48 -0.97 -23.59
N ILE A 486 -13.36 -1.66 -22.86
CA ILE A 486 -13.63 -1.37 -21.45
C ILE A 486 -12.43 -1.84 -20.63
N PHE A 487 -11.86 -0.97 -19.81
CA PHE A 487 -10.73 -1.29 -18.95
C PHE A 487 -11.22 -1.69 -17.55
N ASP A 488 -11.18 -2.99 -17.31
CA ASP A 488 -11.53 -3.64 -16.06
C ASP A 488 -10.26 -4.00 -15.28
N ILE A 489 -10.03 -3.40 -14.11
CA ILE A 489 -8.72 -3.39 -13.46
C ILE A 489 -8.78 -3.91 -12.03
N GLN A 490 -7.96 -4.94 -11.76
CA GLN A 490 -7.71 -5.47 -10.42
C GLN A 490 -6.21 -5.45 -10.13
N ILE A 491 -5.76 -4.42 -9.42
CA ILE A 491 -4.34 -4.20 -9.09
C ILE A 491 -4.15 -4.15 -7.58
N LYS A 492 -3.64 -5.23 -7.04
CA LYS A 492 -3.38 -5.42 -5.60
C LYS A 492 -2.51 -6.65 -5.39
N ARG A 493 -1.84 -6.75 -4.24
CA ARG A 493 -1.07 -7.94 -3.87
C ARG A 493 -1.91 -9.22 -4.07
N LEU A 494 -1.30 -10.27 -4.59
CA LEU A 494 -1.97 -11.57 -4.76
C LEU A 494 -2.23 -12.21 -3.40
N HIS A 495 -3.50 -12.44 -3.11
CA HIS A 495 -3.96 -13.15 -1.93
C HIS A 495 -5.35 -13.71 -2.17
N GLU A 496 -5.64 -14.92 -1.66
CA GLU A 496 -6.92 -15.59 -1.87
C GLU A 496 -8.11 -14.76 -1.38
N TYR A 497 -7.98 -13.99 -0.27
CA TYR A 497 -9.11 -13.18 0.24
C TYR A 497 -9.45 -11.99 -0.67
N LYS A 498 -8.48 -11.54 -1.50
CA LYS A 498 -8.70 -10.48 -2.52
C LYS A 498 -9.39 -11.02 -3.76
N ARG A 499 -9.47 -12.31 -3.86
CA ARG A 499 -10.25 -13.11 -4.81
C ARG A 499 -9.94 -12.85 -6.28
N GLN A 500 -8.64 -12.67 -6.64
CA GLN A 500 -8.23 -12.63 -8.05
C GLN A 500 -8.66 -13.90 -8.79
N GLN A 501 -8.72 -15.05 -8.10
CA GLN A 501 -9.26 -16.30 -8.64
C GLN A 501 -10.73 -16.17 -9.06
N MET A 502 -11.54 -15.37 -8.38
CA MET A 502 -12.94 -15.13 -8.77
C MET A 502 -13.02 -14.33 -10.07
N ASN A 503 -12.17 -13.31 -10.25
CA ASN A 503 -12.08 -12.57 -11.50
C ASN A 503 -11.53 -13.46 -12.63
N ALA A 504 -10.59 -14.37 -12.35
CA ALA A 504 -10.13 -15.37 -13.32
C ALA A 504 -11.25 -16.32 -13.75
N LEU A 505 -12.11 -16.74 -12.83
CA LEU A 505 -13.33 -17.53 -13.16
C LEU A 505 -14.32 -16.72 -14.00
N TYR A 506 -14.44 -15.41 -13.76
CA TYR A 506 -15.21 -14.53 -14.65
C TYR A 506 -14.62 -14.48 -16.07
N VAL A 507 -13.30 -14.39 -16.20
CA VAL A 507 -12.63 -14.43 -17.51
C VAL A 507 -12.97 -15.75 -18.24
N ILE A 508 -12.96 -16.86 -17.54
CA ILE A 508 -13.39 -18.17 -18.10
C ILE A 508 -14.85 -18.13 -18.55
N HIS A 509 -15.74 -17.58 -17.70
CA HIS A 509 -17.14 -17.38 -18.07
C HIS A 509 -17.28 -16.59 -19.37
N LYS A 510 -16.61 -15.45 -19.48
CA LYS A 510 -16.67 -14.60 -20.67
C LYS A 510 -16.08 -15.26 -21.91
N TYR A 511 -14.98 -16.03 -21.74
CA TYR A 511 -14.40 -16.83 -22.81
C TYR A 511 -15.41 -17.85 -23.37
N LEU A 512 -16.03 -18.64 -22.48
CA LEU A 512 -17.03 -19.65 -22.86
C LEU A 512 -18.29 -19.01 -23.46
N ASP A 513 -18.72 -17.88 -22.95
CA ASP A 513 -19.87 -17.12 -23.42
C ASP A 513 -19.65 -16.63 -24.87
N ILE A 514 -18.47 -16.07 -25.16
CA ILE A 514 -18.09 -15.67 -26.52
C ILE A 514 -18.02 -16.91 -27.46
N LYS A 515 -17.44 -18.02 -27.00
CA LYS A 515 -17.43 -19.28 -27.79
C LYS A 515 -18.83 -19.82 -28.08
N ALA A 516 -19.78 -19.54 -27.20
CA ALA A 516 -21.22 -19.85 -27.42
C ALA A 516 -21.94 -18.86 -28.37
N GLY A 517 -21.26 -17.83 -28.83
CA GLY A 517 -21.80 -16.82 -29.76
C GLY A 517 -22.34 -15.55 -29.09
N ASN A 518 -22.22 -15.40 -27.78
CA ASN A 518 -22.66 -14.20 -27.04
C ASN A 518 -21.54 -13.14 -27.07
N ILE A 519 -21.48 -12.39 -28.16
CA ILE A 519 -20.46 -11.37 -28.37
C ILE A 519 -20.77 -10.10 -27.54
N PRO A 520 -19.83 -9.59 -26.75
CA PRO A 520 -20.04 -8.35 -26.01
C PRO A 520 -20.17 -7.15 -26.95
N ALA A 521 -20.99 -6.17 -26.58
CA ALA A 521 -21.21 -4.96 -27.38
C ALA A 521 -19.93 -4.16 -27.62
N ARG A 522 -18.97 -4.26 -26.70
CA ARG A 522 -17.66 -3.60 -26.76
C ARG A 522 -16.57 -4.56 -26.28
N PRO A 523 -15.37 -4.53 -26.87
CA PRO A 523 -14.24 -5.33 -26.38
C PRO A 523 -13.93 -5.00 -24.92
N ILE A 524 -13.45 -6.00 -24.18
CA ILE A 524 -13.10 -5.91 -22.77
C ILE A 524 -11.63 -6.26 -22.60
N THR A 525 -10.89 -5.43 -21.88
CA THR A 525 -9.53 -5.75 -21.43
C THR A 525 -9.53 -5.84 -19.91
N VAL A 526 -9.21 -7.02 -19.41
CA VAL A 526 -9.09 -7.30 -17.97
C VAL A 526 -7.63 -7.21 -17.57
N PHE A 527 -7.32 -6.28 -16.68
CA PHE A 527 -5.98 -6.09 -16.16
C PHE A 527 -5.86 -6.68 -14.77
N PHE A 528 -4.83 -7.48 -14.57
CA PHE A 528 -4.34 -7.90 -13.26
C PHE A 528 -2.97 -7.28 -13.01
N GLY A 529 -2.68 -6.95 -11.78
CA GLY A 529 -1.36 -6.49 -11.36
C GLY A 529 -1.13 -6.73 -9.89
N GLY A 530 0.06 -7.21 -9.55
CA GLY A 530 0.44 -7.51 -8.18
C GLY A 530 1.44 -8.64 -8.10
N LYS A 531 2.12 -8.73 -6.97
CA LYS A 531 3.14 -9.73 -6.67
C LYS A 531 2.59 -10.76 -5.69
N ALA A 532 2.98 -12.01 -5.87
CA ALA A 532 2.75 -13.08 -4.90
C ALA A 532 4.00 -13.26 -4.03
N ALA A 533 3.81 -13.46 -2.72
CA ALA A 533 4.92 -13.85 -1.85
C ALA A 533 5.54 -15.18 -2.34
N PRO A 534 6.87 -15.33 -2.33
CA PRO A 534 7.53 -16.54 -2.84
C PRO A 534 7.05 -17.83 -2.18
N ALA A 535 6.77 -17.79 -0.87
CA ALA A 535 6.27 -18.94 -0.11
C ALA A 535 4.77 -19.21 -0.28
N TYR A 536 4.01 -18.28 -0.87
CA TYR A 536 2.55 -18.41 -1.00
C TYR A 536 2.17 -19.13 -2.30
N THR A 537 2.19 -20.44 -2.25
CA THR A 537 2.02 -21.32 -3.42
C THR A 537 0.71 -21.09 -4.18
N ILE A 538 -0.44 -21.00 -3.47
CA ILE A 538 -1.74 -20.78 -4.12
C ILE A 538 -1.81 -19.41 -4.81
N ALA A 539 -1.23 -18.37 -4.25
CA ALA A 539 -1.17 -17.07 -4.91
C ALA A 539 -0.36 -17.13 -6.21
N GLN A 540 0.71 -17.91 -6.23
CA GLN A 540 1.49 -18.14 -7.47
C GLN A 540 0.72 -18.98 -8.48
N ASP A 541 -0.10 -19.93 -8.03
CA ASP A 541 -0.96 -20.72 -8.91
C ASP A 541 -2.06 -19.86 -9.54
N ILE A 542 -2.57 -18.87 -8.81
CA ILE A 542 -3.52 -17.87 -9.35
C ILE A 542 -2.86 -17.05 -10.45
N ILE A 543 -1.64 -16.56 -10.25
CA ILE A 543 -0.87 -15.85 -11.32
C ILE A 543 -0.71 -16.77 -12.52
N HIS A 544 -0.34 -18.03 -12.29
CA HIS A 544 -0.17 -19.00 -13.35
C HIS A 544 -1.44 -19.17 -14.19
N LEU A 545 -2.60 -19.33 -13.53
CA LEU A 545 -3.89 -19.41 -14.22
C LEU A 545 -4.17 -18.14 -15.05
N ILE A 546 -3.97 -16.94 -14.48
CA ILE A 546 -4.20 -15.69 -15.18
C ILE A 546 -3.34 -15.60 -16.46
N LEU A 547 -2.07 -15.97 -16.37
CA LEU A 547 -1.14 -15.98 -17.51
C LEU A 547 -1.53 -17.03 -18.55
N CYS A 548 -1.94 -18.23 -18.14
CA CYS A 548 -2.46 -19.27 -19.04
C CYS A 548 -3.71 -18.78 -19.77
N LEU A 549 -4.66 -18.16 -19.07
CA LEU A 549 -5.85 -17.59 -19.69
C LEU A 549 -5.51 -16.49 -20.69
N SER A 550 -4.55 -15.63 -20.35
CA SER A 550 -4.05 -14.60 -21.27
C SER A 550 -3.54 -15.20 -22.58
N GLU A 551 -2.74 -16.28 -22.50
CA GLU A 551 -2.20 -16.98 -23.65
C GLU A 551 -3.29 -17.70 -24.45
N VAL A 552 -4.19 -18.44 -23.79
CA VAL A 552 -5.33 -19.13 -24.44
C VAL A 552 -6.18 -18.16 -25.22
N ILE A 553 -6.54 -17.02 -24.62
CA ILE A 553 -7.39 -16.00 -25.25
C ILE A 553 -6.67 -15.33 -26.43
N ALA A 554 -5.40 -14.97 -26.27
CA ALA A 554 -4.61 -14.33 -27.32
C ALA A 554 -4.48 -15.23 -28.58
N ASN A 555 -4.42 -16.53 -28.41
CA ASN A 555 -4.29 -17.53 -29.46
C ASN A 555 -5.64 -18.01 -30.05
N ASP A 556 -6.78 -17.57 -29.50
CA ASP A 556 -8.11 -17.93 -30.01
C ASP A 556 -8.69 -16.79 -30.87
N PRO A 557 -8.72 -16.93 -32.21
CA PRO A 557 -9.21 -15.88 -33.11
C PRO A 557 -10.71 -15.60 -33.02
N GLU A 558 -11.49 -16.50 -32.39
CA GLU A 558 -12.91 -16.26 -32.15
C GLU A 558 -13.14 -15.39 -30.91
N VAL A 559 -12.18 -15.33 -29.99
CA VAL A 559 -12.32 -14.63 -28.69
C VAL A 559 -11.45 -13.38 -28.62
N SER A 560 -10.21 -13.43 -29.11
CA SER A 560 -9.22 -12.34 -28.97
C SER A 560 -9.68 -10.97 -29.52
N PRO A 561 -10.57 -10.84 -30.50
CA PRO A 561 -11.11 -9.53 -30.89
C PRO A 561 -11.97 -8.87 -29.81
N TYR A 562 -12.52 -9.64 -28.87
CA TYR A 562 -13.54 -9.18 -27.93
C TYR A 562 -13.08 -9.23 -26.47
N LEU A 563 -12.08 -10.04 -26.15
CA LEU A 563 -11.57 -10.21 -24.79
C LEU A 563 -10.05 -10.27 -24.82
N GLN A 564 -9.43 -9.52 -23.89
CA GLN A 564 -8.00 -9.56 -23.64
C GLN A 564 -7.74 -9.62 -22.15
N VAL A 565 -6.76 -10.39 -21.71
CA VAL A 565 -6.28 -10.44 -20.34
C VAL A 565 -4.83 -10.02 -20.29
N VAL A 566 -4.49 -9.13 -19.39
CA VAL A 566 -3.15 -8.61 -19.19
C VAL A 566 -2.74 -8.73 -17.73
N MET A 567 -1.69 -9.49 -17.47
CA MET A 567 -0.98 -9.42 -16.19
C MET A 567 0.14 -8.37 -16.32
N VAL A 568 -0.01 -7.27 -15.59
CA VAL A 568 0.99 -6.20 -15.59
C VAL A 568 2.22 -6.66 -14.83
N GLU A 569 3.36 -6.72 -15.53
CA GLU A 569 4.62 -7.16 -14.94
C GLU A 569 5.17 -6.14 -13.95
N ASN A 570 5.68 -6.64 -12.83
CA ASN A 570 6.34 -5.83 -11.81
C ASN A 570 5.53 -4.60 -11.36
N TYR A 571 4.23 -4.81 -11.09
CA TYR A 571 3.33 -3.75 -10.64
C TYR A 571 3.96 -2.93 -9.51
N ASN A 572 4.00 -1.61 -9.68
CA ASN A 572 4.60 -0.63 -8.79
C ASN A 572 3.81 0.69 -8.82
N VAL A 573 4.28 1.73 -8.12
CA VAL A 573 3.59 3.04 -8.07
C VAL A 573 3.53 3.70 -9.44
N THR A 574 4.56 3.57 -10.26
CA THR A 574 4.59 4.12 -11.63
C THR A 574 3.51 3.48 -12.50
N ALA A 575 3.46 2.14 -12.57
CA ALA A 575 2.42 1.42 -13.30
C ALA A 575 1.01 1.74 -12.76
N ALA A 576 0.86 1.84 -11.43
CA ALA A 576 -0.39 2.22 -10.80
C ALA A 576 -0.91 3.57 -11.28
N SER A 577 -0.04 4.56 -11.46
CA SER A 577 -0.42 5.90 -11.92
C SER A 577 -1.09 5.87 -13.30
N PHE A 578 -0.59 5.02 -14.22
CA PHE A 578 -1.21 4.83 -15.53
C PHE A 578 -2.53 4.05 -15.46
N LEU A 579 -2.54 2.94 -14.71
CA LEU A 579 -3.70 2.05 -14.60
C LEU A 579 -4.89 2.74 -13.92
N ILE A 580 -4.65 3.46 -12.83
CA ILE A 580 -5.69 4.16 -12.08
C ILE A 580 -6.33 5.27 -12.91
N ALA A 581 -5.54 6.06 -13.63
CA ALA A 581 -6.07 7.12 -14.49
C ALA A 581 -6.87 6.58 -15.71
N ALA A 582 -6.52 5.38 -16.19
CA ALA A 582 -7.12 4.76 -17.38
C ALA A 582 -8.32 3.86 -17.08
N GLY A 583 -8.53 3.40 -15.85
CA GLY A 583 -9.55 2.41 -15.50
C GLY A 583 -10.97 2.91 -15.68
N ASP A 584 -11.85 2.04 -16.20
CA ASP A 584 -13.29 2.23 -16.20
C ASP A 584 -13.95 1.55 -15.02
N ILE A 585 -13.47 0.36 -14.66
CA ILE A 585 -14.00 -0.48 -13.59
C ILE A 585 -12.89 -0.75 -12.57
N SER A 586 -13.21 -0.51 -11.32
CA SER A 586 -12.36 -0.77 -10.16
C SER A 586 -12.84 -2.04 -9.45
N GLU A 587 -12.05 -3.11 -9.56
CA GLU A 587 -12.34 -4.41 -8.94
C GLU A 587 -11.93 -4.41 -7.45
N GLN A 588 -12.92 -4.38 -6.57
CA GLN A 588 -12.75 -4.34 -5.11
C GLN A 588 -13.55 -5.48 -4.46
N ILE A 589 -13.20 -6.70 -4.84
CA ILE A 589 -14.00 -7.93 -4.70
C ILE A 589 -13.54 -8.87 -3.57
N SER A 590 -12.85 -8.33 -2.55
CA SER A 590 -12.47 -9.09 -1.36
C SER A 590 -13.69 -9.76 -0.71
N LEU A 591 -13.46 -10.87 0.00
CA LEU A 591 -14.52 -11.45 0.82
C LEU A 591 -14.90 -10.44 1.91
N ALA A 592 -16.18 -10.17 2.07
CA ALA A 592 -16.67 -9.26 3.11
C ALA A 592 -16.12 -9.65 4.49
N SER A 593 -15.75 -8.69 5.30
CA SER A 593 -15.05 -8.83 6.58
C SER A 593 -13.54 -9.13 6.51
N LYS A 594 -12.88 -9.07 5.35
CA LYS A 594 -11.46 -9.47 5.24
C LYS A 594 -10.53 -8.32 4.84
N GLU A 595 -10.96 -7.38 4.01
CA GLU A 595 -10.17 -6.18 3.70
C GLU A 595 -10.41 -5.11 4.78
N ALA A 596 -9.37 -4.67 5.46
CA ALA A 596 -9.51 -3.66 6.51
C ALA A 596 -10.02 -2.32 5.96
N SER A 597 -9.48 -1.85 4.88
CA SER A 597 -9.90 -0.62 4.20
C SER A 597 -9.79 -0.73 2.68
N GLY A 598 -8.60 -1.02 2.18
CA GLY A 598 -8.22 -0.73 0.80
C GLY A 598 -7.91 0.76 0.63
N THR A 599 -7.08 1.07 -0.35
CA THR A 599 -6.81 2.45 -0.81
C THR A 599 -6.88 2.54 -2.34
N GLY A 600 -6.77 1.41 -3.04
CA GLY A 600 -7.00 1.34 -4.48
C GLY A 600 -8.40 1.80 -4.87
N ASN A 601 -9.41 1.40 -4.12
CA ASN A 601 -10.79 1.85 -4.28
C ASN A 601 -10.93 3.39 -4.28
N MET A 602 -10.25 4.07 -3.36
CA MET A 602 -10.25 5.53 -3.26
C MET A 602 -9.56 6.21 -4.47
N LYS A 603 -8.44 5.64 -4.92
CA LYS A 603 -7.66 6.14 -6.06
C LYS A 603 -8.44 6.04 -7.36
N PHE A 604 -9.10 4.90 -7.59
CA PHE A 604 -9.95 4.69 -8.75
C PHE A 604 -11.19 5.60 -8.73
N MET A 605 -11.86 5.72 -7.58
CA MET A 605 -12.99 6.64 -7.40
C MET A 605 -12.61 8.08 -7.77
N LEU A 606 -11.49 8.57 -7.26
CA LEU A 606 -10.96 9.92 -7.55
C LEU A 606 -10.67 10.13 -9.04
N ASN A 607 -10.32 9.07 -9.77
CA ASN A 607 -9.99 9.10 -11.20
C ASN A 607 -11.14 8.68 -12.11
N GLY A 608 -12.35 8.56 -11.58
CA GLY A 608 -13.56 8.31 -12.35
C GLY A 608 -13.73 6.88 -12.84
N ALA A 609 -13.15 5.89 -12.16
CA ALA A 609 -13.54 4.50 -12.33
C ALA A 609 -14.69 4.16 -11.37
N LEU A 610 -15.66 3.36 -11.83
CA LEU A 610 -16.73 2.90 -10.97
C LEU A 610 -16.35 1.61 -10.24
N THR A 611 -16.70 1.54 -8.98
CA THR A 611 -16.39 0.39 -8.13
C THR A 611 -17.36 -0.77 -8.40
N LEU A 612 -16.80 -1.95 -8.70
CA LEU A 612 -17.45 -3.25 -8.57
C LEU A 612 -16.87 -3.92 -7.33
N GLY A 613 -17.66 -4.12 -6.30
CA GLY A 613 -17.12 -4.58 -5.03
C GLY A 613 -18.13 -5.24 -4.11
N THR A 614 -17.62 -5.73 -3.00
CA THR A 614 -18.38 -6.22 -1.86
C THR A 614 -18.54 -5.12 -0.81
N MET A 615 -19.47 -5.27 0.12
CA MET A 615 -19.60 -4.39 1.28
C MET A 615 -18.53 -4.73 2.32
N ASP A 616 -17.28 -4.33 1.99
CA ASP A 616 -16.07 -4.61 2.74
C ASP A 616 -15.15 -3.38 2.78
N GLY A 617 -14.42 -3.21 3.87
CA GLY A 617 -13.48 -2.09 4.02
C GLY A 617 -14.11 -0.74 3.71
N ALA A 618 -13.35 0.12 3.04
CA ALA A 618 -13.83 1.46 2.67
C ALA A 618 -14.85 1.46 1.51
N ASN A 619 -15.14 0.31 0.87
CA ASN A 619 -16.23 0.23 -0.10
C ASN A 619 -17.58 0.63 0.54
N VAL A 620 -17.76 0.34 1.83
CA VAL A 620 -18.95 0.74 2.60
C VAL A 620 -19.09 2.27 2.60
N GLU A 621 -18.03 2.97 2.93
CA GLU A 621 -18.01 4.44 2.96
C GLU A 621 -18.16 5.04 1.54
N ILE A 622 -17.60 4.39 0.52
CA ILE A 622 -17.84 4.80 -0.88
C ILE A 622 -19.32 4.69 -1.22
N ALA A 623 -19.97 3.54 -0.90
CA ALA A 623 -21.38 3.33 -1.16
C ALA A 623 -22.28 4.35 -0.44
N GLU A 624 -21.95 4.69 0.79
CA GLU A 624 -22.67 5.72 1.56
C GLU A 624 -22.53 7.12 0.94
N LEU A 625 -21.32 7.46 0.47
CA LEU A 625 -21.05 8.76 -0.13
C LEU A 625 -21.71 8.96 -1.49
N VAL A 626 -21.64 7.96 -2.36
CA VAL A 626 -22.13 8.09 -3.75
C VAL A 626 -23.59 7.65 -3.93
N GLY A 627 -24.14 6.86 -3.01
CA GLY A 627 -25.44 6.21 -3.13
C GLY A 627 -25.41 4.93 -3.97
N GLN A 628 -26.37 4.05 -3.74
CA GLN A 628 -26.42 2.69 -4.31
C GLN A 628 -26.48 2.67 -5.85
N ASP A 629 -27.02 3.73 -6.46
CA ASP A 629 -27.13 3.83 -7.92
C ASP A 629 -25.78 4.14 -8.62
N ASN A 630 -24.76 4.54 -7.86
CA ASN A 630 -23.47 5.01 -8.37
C ASN A 630 -22.28 4.07 -8.02
N ILE A 631 -22.59 2.87 -7.57
CA ILE A 631 -21.64 1.79 -7.23
C ILE A 631 -22.30 0.45 -7.57
N TYR A 632 -21.49 -0.58 -7.82
CA TYR A 632 -21.96 -1.92 -8.13
C TYR A 632 -21.53 -2.88 -7.02
N ILE A 633 -22.50 -3.33 -6.22
CA ILE A 633 -22.28 -4.18 -5.05
C ILE A 633 -22.82 -5.57 -5.30
N PHE A 634 -22.09 -6.59 -4.89
CA PHE A 634 -22.47 -7.99 -4.95
C PHE A 634 -22.01 -8.75 -3.71
N GLY A 635 -22.50 -9.97 -3.58
CA GLY A 635 -22.07 -10.96 -2.60
C GLY A 635 -22.66 -10.76 -1.20
N GLU A 636 -22.28 -11.65 -0.32
CA GLU A 636 -22.74 -11.64 1.07
C GLU A 636 -22.09 -10.52 1.89
N ASP A 637 -22.80 -10.08 2.92
CA ASP A 637 -22.29 -9.08 3.85
C ASP A 637 -21.33 -9.67 4.89
N SER A 638 -20.70 -8.80 5.67
CA SER A 638 -19.73 -9.20 6.68
C SER A 638 -20.34 -10.01 7.82
N GLU A 639 -21.58 -9.74 8.20
CA GLU A 639 -22.29 -10.47 9.28
C GLU A 639 -22.54 -11.91 8.84
N THR A 640 -23.06 -12.10 7.65
CA THR A 640 -23.30 -13.43 7.05
C THR A 640 -21.99 -14.22 6.94
N VAL A 641 -20.91 -13.60 6.44
CA VAL A 641 -19.62 -14.28 6.30
C VAL A 641 -19.05 -14.70 7.64
N ILE A 642 -19.08 -13.83 8.65
CA ILE A 642 -18.62 -14.12 10.01
C ILE A 642 -19.43 -15.28 10.60
N ASP A 643 -20.75 -15.29 10.41
CA ASP A 643 -21.63 -16.36 10.89
C ASP A 643 -21.33 -17.71 10.19
N LEU A 644 -21.06 -17.69 8.88
CA LEU A 644 -20.68 -18.89 8.14
C LEU A 644 -19.38 -19.51 8.65
N TYR A 645 -18.39 -18.68 8.99
CA TYR A 645 -17.15 -19.16 9.61
C TYR A 645 -17.40 -19.72 11.02
N ALA A 646 -18.13 -18.98 11.85
CA ALA A 646 -18.40 -19.38 13.22
C ALA A 646 -19.15 -20.72 13.34
N LYS A 647 -20.02 -21.00 12.36
CA LYS A 647 -20.82 -22.24 12.30
C LYS A 647 -20.17 -23.34 11.45
N GLU A 648 -19.02 -23.06 10.83
CA GLU A 648 -18.40 -23.98 9.83
C GLU A 648 -19.41 -24.44 8.76
N ALA A 649 -20.29 -23.52 8.34
CA ALA A 649 -21.47 -23.88 7.54
C ALA A 649 -21.20 -23.85 6.03
N TYR A 650 -20.13 -23.19 5.56
CA TYR A 650 -19.77 -23.14 4.16
C TYR A 650 -19.11 -24.45 3.69
N LYS A 651 -19.60 -24.98 2.56
CA LYS A 651 -19.02 -26.14 1.88
C LYS A 651 -18.87 -25.83 0.40
N SER A 652 -17.66 -25.67 -0.07
CA SER A 652 -17.36 -25.34 -1.48
C SER A 652 -17.92 -26.34 -2.46
N SER A 653 -17.94 -27.63 -2.09
CA SER A 653 -18.49 -28.71 -2.92
C SER A 653 -19.97 -28.53 -3.30
N ASP A 654 -20.77 -27.93 -2.42
CA ASP A 654 -22.19 -27.70 -2.66
C ASP A 654 -22.40 -26.61 -3.74
N PHE A 655 -21.51 -25.61 -3.76
CA PHE A 655 -21.51 -24.56 -4.77
C PHE A 655 -20.87 -25.05 -6.08
N TYR A 656 -19.77 -25.79 -6.00
CA TYR A 656 -19.13 -26.40 -7.17
C TYR A 656 -20.11 -27.30 -7.96
N ALA A 657 -20.98 -28.00 -7.28
CA ALA A 657 -21.97 -28.90 -7.93
C ALA A 657 -23.02 -28.14 -8.76
N ARG A 658 -23.12 -26.80 -8.66
CA ARG A 658 -24.11 -26.02 -9.41
C ARG A 658 -23.76 -25.99 -10.90
N GLU A 659 -24.82 -26.09 -11.75
CA GLU A 659 -24.69 -26.10 -13.20
C GLU A 659 -23.96 -24.84 -13.75
N ALA A 660 -24.18 -23.69 -13.13
CA ALA A 660 -23.58 -22.43 -13.54
C ALA A 660 -22.08 -22.32 -13.14
N ILE A 661 -21.64 -23.02 -12.10
CA ILE A 661 -20.29 -22.91 -11.52
C ILE A 661 -19.35 -24.00 -12.02
N LYS A 662 -19.84 -25.26 -12.03
CA LYS A 662 -19.03 -26.42 -12.35
C LYS A 662 -18.22 -26.28 -13.65
N PRO A 663 -18.79 -25.86 -14.79
CA PRO A 663 -18.05 -25.75 -16.04
C PRO A 663 -16.90 -24.72 -15.95
N LEU A 664 -17.07 -23.66 -15.16
CA LEU A 664 -16.06 -22.61 -14.99
C LEU A 664 -14.85 -23.15 -14.22
N VAL A 665 -15.09 -23.86 -13.14
CA VAL A 665 -14.04 -24.44 -12.31
C VAL A 665 -13.33 -25.57 -13.06
N ASP A 666 -14.08 -26.45 -13.73
CA ASP A 666 -13.53 -27.56 -14.53
C ASP A 666 -12.66 -27.06 -15.68
N PHE A 667 -12.93 -25.88 -16.22
CA PHE A 667 -12.13 -25.30 -17.31
C PHE A 667 -10.67 -25.05 -16.91
N ILE A 668 -10.40 -24.82 -15.63
CA ILE A 668 -9.03 -24.65 -15.10
C ILE A 668 -8.13 -25.84 -15.47
N VAL A 669 -8.70 -27.05 -15.43
CA VAL A 669 -7.99 -28.31 -15.73
C VAL A 669 -8.41 -28.92 -17.08
N SER A 670 -9.01 -28.12 -17.96
CA SER A 670 -9.35 -28.53 -19.33
C SER A 670 -8.10 -28.73 -20.19
N ASP A 671 -8.22 -29.53 -21.24
CA ASP A 671 -7.12 -29.72 -22.22
C ASP A 671 -6.64 -28.38 -22.80
N THR A 672 -7.52 -27.40 -22.96
CA THR A 672 -7.20 -26.07 -23.47
C THR A 672 -6.22 -25.34 -22.57
N VAL A 673 -6.46 -25.30 -21.27
CA VAL A 673 -5.59 -24.61 -20.31
C VAL A 673 -4.34 -25.45 -20.01
N LEU A 674 -4.47 -26.77 -19.91
CA LEU A 674 -3.34 -27.69 -19.70
C LEU A 674 -2.33 -27.68 -20.87
N ALA A 675 -2.76 -27.29 -22.07
CA ALA A 675 -1.86 -27.17 -23.21
C ALA A 675 -0.79 -26.07 -23.04
N VAL A 676 -1.08 -25.04 -22.22
CA VAL A 676 -0.19 -23.89 -21.98
C VAL A 676 0.26 -23.79 -20.53
N GLY A 677 -0.31 -24.58 -19.63
CA GLY A 677 -0.09 -24.52 -18.19
C GLY A 677 0.55 -25.75 -17.58
N LYS A 678 1.13 -25.59 -16.39
CA LYS A 678 1.66 -26.70 -15.59
C LYS A 678 0.52 -27.40 -14.85
N LYS A 679 0.33 -28.69 -15.17
CA LYS A 679 -0.74 -29.50 -14.62
C LYS A 679 -0.80 -29.47 -13.09
N GLU A 680 0.34 -29.63 -12.41
CA GLU A 680 0.39 -29.67 -10.95
C GLU A 680 -0.11 -28.39 -10.29
N ARG A 681 0.16 -27.22 -10.89
CA ARG A 681 -0.28 -25.91 -10.39
C ARG A 681 -1.78 -25.72 -10.60
N LEU A 682 -2.24 -26.02 -11.78
CA LEU A 682 -3.67 -25.90 -12.13
C LEU A 682 -4.53 -26.89 -11.33
N GLU A 683 -4.10 -28.15 -11.17
CA GLU A 683 -4.79 -29.13 -10.32
C GLU A 683 -4.80 -28.73 -8.84
N ARG A 684 -3.72 -28.12 -8.34
CA ARG A 684 -3.68 -27.65 -6.94
C ARG A 684 -4.70 -26.54 -6.71
N LEU A 685 -4.76 -25.53 -7.60
CA LEU A 685 -5.76 -24.47 -7.52
C LEU A 685 -7.19 -25.00 -7.69
N TYR A 686 -7.40 -25.90 -8.65
CA TYR A 686 -8.68 -26.59 -8.84
C TYR A 686 -9.13 -27.31 -7.57
N ASN A 687 -8.24 -28.11 -6.97
CA ASN A 687 -8.56 -28.85 -5.74
C ASN A 687 -8.81 -27.91 -4.55
N GLU A 688 -8.08 -26.79 -4.46
CA GLU A 688 -8.31 -25.78 -3.44
C GLU A 688 -9.74 -25.22 -3.54
N LEU A 689 -10.19 -24.87 -4.74
CA LEU A 689 -11.54 -24.34 -4.97
C LEU A 689 -12.66 -25.34 -4.66
N ILE A 690 -12.50 -26.62 -5.03
CA ILE A 690 -13.59 -27.62 -4.86
C ILE A 690 -13.64 -28.23 -3.46
N HIS A 691 -12.54 -28.21 -2.71
CA HIS A 691 -12.47 -28.89 -1.40
C HIS A 691 -12.39 -27.96 -0.20
N LYS A 692 -11.86 -26.75 -0.39
CA LYS A 692 -11.64 -25.80 0.70
C LYS A 692 -12.32 -24.47 0.43
N ASP A 693 -11.86 -23.75 -0.59
CA ASP A 693 -12.32 -22.41 -0.94
C ASP A 693 -12.51 -21.52 0.31
N TRP A 694 -11.47 -21.45 1.13
CA TRP A 694 -11.52 -20.82 2.45
C TRP A 694 -12.09 -19.40 2.42
N PHE A 695 -11.90 -18.69 1.31
CA PHE A 695 -12.42 -17.32 1.13
C PHE A 695 -13.71 -17.27 0.30
N MET A 696 -14.47 -18.37 0.28
CA MET A 696 -15.86 -18.43 -0.22
C MET A 696 -16.04 -17.85 -1.63
N THR A 697 -15.07 -18.10 -2.51
CA THR A 697 -15.11 -17.62 -3.90
C THR A 697 -16.35 -18.08 -4.63
N LEU A 698 -16.71 -19.39 -4.48
CA LEU A 698 -17.85 -19.98 -5.18
C LEU A 698 -19.20 -19.53 -4.61
N LEU A 699 -19.25 -19.07 -3.35
CA LEU A 699 -20.46 -18.52 -2.73
C LEU A 699 -20.97 -17.31 -3.50
N ASP A 700 -20.08 -16.36 -3.78
CA ASP A 700 -20.41 -15.07 -4.36
C ASP A 700 -20.29 -15.03 -5.90
N LEU A 701 -19.80 -16.12 -6.54
CA LEU A 701 -19.41 -16.11 -7.96
C LEU A 701 -20.59 -15.80 -8.90
N GLU A 702 -21.75 -16.38 -8.68
CA GLU A 702 -22.91 -16.16 -9.55
C GLU A 702 -23.42 -14.70 -9.46
N ASP A 703 -23.45 -14.14 -8.25
CA ASP A 703 -23.87 -12.75 -8.05
C ASP A 703 -22.82 -11.76 -8.61
N TYR A 704 -21.54 -12.09 -8.47
CA TYR A 704 -20.45 -11.34 -9.09
C TYR A 704 -20.59 -11.29 -10.62
N ILE A 705 -20.77 -12.43 -11.26
CA ILE A 705 -20.96 -12.53 -12.72
C ILE A 705 -22.16 -11.67 -13.16
N LYS A 706 -23.31 -11.85 -12.50
CA LYS A 706 -24.53 -11.11 -12.80
C LYS A 706 -24.34 -9.60 -12.67
N THR A 707 -23.72 -9.15 -11.58
CA THR A 707 -23.50 -7.71 -11.32
C THR A 707 -22.51 -7.12 -12.32
N LYS A 708 -21.46 -7.86 -12.67
CA LYS A 708 -20.47 -7.43 -13.65
C LYS A 708 -21.05 -7.33 -15.06
N GLU A 709 -21.89 -8.28 -15.48
CA GLU A 709 -22.60 -8.22 -16.75
C GLU A 709 -23.58 -7.01 -16.81
N CYS A 710 -24.25 -6.73 -15.71
CA CYS A 710 -25.08 -5.52 -15.60
C CYS A 710 -24.24 -4.25 -15.78
N MET A 711 -23.06 -4.20 -15.15
CA MET A 711 -22.15 -3.06 -15.27
C MET A 711 -21.66 -2.85 -16.70
N PHE A 712 -21.31 -3.91 -17.44
CA PHE A 712 -20.93 -3.80 -18.85
C PHE A 712 -22.09 -3.31 -19.73
N LYS A 713 -23.31 -3.72 -19.42
CA LYS A 713 -24.51 -3.23 -20.13
C LYS A 713 -24.74 -1.75 -19.84
N ASP A 714 -24.63 -1.32 -18.59
CA ASP A 714 -24.79 0.08 -18.18
C ASP A 714 -23.71 0.98 -18.78
N TYR A 715 -22.50 0.44 -19.03
CA TYR A 715 -21.43 1.17 -19.69
C TYR A 715 -21.82 1.71 -21.07
N GLU A 716 -22.73 1.05 -21.79
CA GLU A 716 -23.18 1.49 -23.13
C GLU A 716 -24.09 2.71 -23.08
N ASP A 717 -24.78 2.97 -21.97
CA ASP A 717 -25.46 4.24 -21.74
C ASP A 717 -24.45 5.29 -21.24
N ARG A 718 -23.74 5.90 -22.19
CA ARG A 718 -22.63 6.81 -21.89
C ARG A 718 -23.04 8.03 -21.07
N ASP A 719 -24.29 8.51 -21.25
CA ASP A 719 -24.77 9.68 -20.51
C ASP A 719 -24.93 9.35 -19.02
N VAL A 720 -25.59 8.25 -18.71
CA VAL A 720 -25.79 7.78 -17.33
C VAL A 720 -24.46 7.34 -16.70
N TRP A 721 -23.61 6.63 -17.47
CA TRP A 721 -22.30 6.20 -16.96
C TRP A 721 -21.40 7.38 -16.55
N LEU A 722 -21.33 8.43 -17.39
CA LEU A 722 -20.48 9.59 -17.14
C LEU A 722 -21.02 10.47 -16.00
N GLU A 723 -22.33 10.47 -15.79
CA GLU A 723 -22.94 11.10 -14.62
C GLU A 723 -22.47 10.39 -13.32
N LYS A 724 -22.56 9.06 -13.28
CA LYS A 724 -22.03 8.26 -12.16
C LYS A 724 -20.53 8.52 -11.93
N VAL A 725 -19.75 8.61 -13.00
CA VAL A 725 -18.31 8.95 -12.95
C VAL A 725 -18.07 10.28 -12.25
N LEU A 726 -18.81 11.32 -12.64
CA LEU A 726 -18.63 12.66 -12.04
C LEU A 726 -19.06 12.68 -10.57
N ILE A 727 -20.16 11.99 -10.22
CA ILE A 727 -20.60 11.86 -8.81
C ILE A 727 -19.52 11.19 -7.98
N ASN A 728 -18.88 10.12 -8.48
CA ASN A 728 -17.79 9.45 -7.78
C ASN A 728 -16.59 10.39 -7.55
N ILE A 729 -16.17 11.12 -8.59
CA ILE A 729 -15.07 12.11 -8.46
C ILE A 729 -15.44 13.17 -7.43
N ALA A 730 -16.63 13.74 -7.50
CA ALA A 730 -17.10 14.79 -6.59
C ALA A 730 -17.09 14.34 -5.12
N LYS A 731 -17.47 13.11 -4.86
CA LYS A 731 -17.54 12.54 -3.50
C LYS A 731 -16.21 11.99 -2.98
N ALA A 732 -15.19 11.90 -3.82
CA ALA A 732 -13.88 11.36 -3.44
C ALA A 732 -13.10 12.25 -2.46
N GLY A 733 -13.50 13.50 -2.27
CA GLY A 733 -12.86 14.45 -1.35
C GLY A 733 -12.71 13.95 0.08
N PHE A 734 -13.66 13.15 0.56
CA PHE A 734 -13.61 12.50 1.87
C PHE A 734 -12.34 11.64 2.06
N PHE A 735 -11.83 11.02 1.01
CA PHE A 735 -10.65 10.16 1.06
C PHE A 735 -9.31 10.91 0.88
N SER A 736 -9.28 12.21 1.09
CA SER A 736 -8.02 12.96 1.17
C SER A 736 -7.21 12.54 2.40
N ALA A 737 -5.94 12.21 2.20
CA ALA A 737 -5.02 11.95 3.30
C ALA A 737 -4.84 13.17 4.21
N ASP A 738 -5.04 14.39 3.71
CA ASP A 738 -4.99 15.61 4.53
C ASP A 738 -6.12 15.59 5.57
N ARG A 739 -7.34 15.17 5.20
CA ARG A 739 -8.43 14.96 6.15
C ARG A 739 -8.06 13.88 7.17
N THR A 740 -7.55 12.75 6.71
CA THR A 740 -7.17 11.64 7.60
C THR A 740 -6.14 12.09 8.63
N ILE A 741 -5.08 12.78 8.20
CA ILE A 741 -4.01 13.24 9.09
C ILE A 741 -4.50 14.32 10.05
N ALA A 742 -5.37 15.23 9.60
CA ALA A 742 -6.01 16.18 10.51
C ALA A 742 -6.78 15.45 11.63
N GLN A 743 -7.53 14.41 11.27
CA GLN A 743 -8.27 13.59 12.24
C GLN A 743 -7.32 12.86 13.20
N TYR A 744 -6.26 12.19 12.71
CA TYR A 744 -5.23 11.60 13.57
C TYR A 744 -4.64 12.61 14.56
N ASN A 745 -4.38 13.84 14.08
CA ASN A 745 -3.81 14.87 14.93
C ASN A 745 -4.80 15.34 16.00
N ASP A 746 -6.07 15.52 15.64
CA ASP A 746 -7.11 16.01 16.55
C ASP A 746 -7.48 14.96 17.61
N GLU A 747 -7.54 13.68 17.22
CA GLU A 747 -8.03 12.61 18.09
C GLU A 747 -6.90 11.85 18.83
N ILE A 748 -5.70 11.78 18.26
CA ILE A 748 -4.62 10.90 18.77
C ILE A 748 -3.34 11.67 19.11
N TRP A 749 -2.76 12.42 18.16
CA TRP A 749 -1.39 12.94 18.34
C TRP A 749 -1.33 14.24 19.12
N HIS A 750 -2.27 15.14 18.92
CA HIS A 750 -2.34 16.46 19.55
C HIS A 750 -1.05 17.25 19.35
N LEU A 751 -0.51 17.27 18.11
CA LEU A 751 0.64 18.07 17.74
C LEU A 751 0.17 19.51 17.54
N ASN A 752 0.93 20.44 18.08
CA ASN A 752 0.72 21.86 17.79
C ASN A 752 1.38 22.18 16.42
N ALA A 753 0.60 22.73 15.51
CA ALA A 753 1.08 23.22 14.22
C ALA A 753 1.81 24.57 14.38
#